data_1f2b2089ebf953b689d33693e90b3475
#
_entry.id   1f2b2089ebf953b689d33693e90b3475
#
_cell.length_a   1.000
_cell.length_b   1.000
_cell.length_c   1.000
_cell.angle_alpha   90.00
_cell.angle_beta   90.00
_cell.angle_gamma   90.00
#
_symmetry.space_group_name_H-M   'P 1'
#
loop_
_entity.id
_entity.type
_entity.pdbx_description
1 polymer ?
#
loop_
_entity_poly.entity_id
_entity_poly.type
_entity_poly.pdbx_seq_one_letter_code
_entity_poly.pdbx_strand_id
1 'polypeptide(L)'
;MWPPAIRSFATAFLLLACFEASGSQPRVIVLGFDGVDARYTAKWMDEGKLPNLARLRASGTFRPLTPTTPAQTPVSWSTFSTGINPGRTGIFDFLRRDPKTYLPVFAAFDETTEPFLLGDRNPIAAAAAVFVVLALIGLLFKRRARIAMLVVAVLAAGGAFAAVRKYIPSSRPGVINRRQGITFWDAAAKGGKKSMVVHVPVTFPATDFDDGHMLSGLGVPDMSGRVGKPFYFTSELDFHRSGANEFSIEVVQLVDNKGSIPTKIQGPPNKLFKDPPYISIPMTITVAPDRNSITIEESGQKVTLKPGDWSDWTDFVFPFNPVIKLKGISRFHLISVQPEVKLYLSPINFDPRHLPPGFRISTPPKWAPEVAKQYGLYKTLGWQIDTWAISEGFADEQMFWDDMNFTVAQNRKMFDAFLQGDKDLMVQCFEFPDRVGHVFWRLMDPQHPAYDAKLAVKWGDALERSYQLMDSIVGDAMAAAEKHNATLIVLSDHGFASFRKSVNYDTWLVMNGYMTLKTGVQVKERNVEMLFDQGQFWENVDWSKTRAYAMGLGEIYINMKGREAQGIVNPGPEAEALKAELKTRLVQFTDPENGEHPIRRVLAREEIYSKFDPNMIPDLFVTNNDGYRVSWQTSLGGIPKNLLEPNKEVWSGDHCSVDPEIVKGIFFINRKLATNRAPYIADVYPTVLGTLGVKVPYEVDGVELK
;
A
#
# COMPACT_ATOMS: atom_id res chain seq x y z
N MET A 1 39.25 22.08 75.18
CA MET A 1 39.90 21.40 74.04
C MET A 1 39.28 20.04 73.93
N TRP A 2 38.30 19.91 73.03
CA TRP A 2 37.70 18.64 72.62
C TRP A 2 38.08 18.37 71.20
N PRO A 3 38.42 17.13 70.81
CA PRO A 3 38.94 16.84 69.48
C PRO A 3 37.84 16.72 68.38
N PRO A 4 38.21 16.91 67.12
CA PRO A 4 37.28 17.01 65.98
C PRO A 4 36.95 15.62 65.36
N ALA A 5 35.92 14.97 65.91
CA ALA A 5 35.50 13.66 65.39
C ALA A 5 33.95 13.46 65.21
N ILE A 6 33.17 14.54 65.20
CA ILE A 6 31.70 14.42 65.08
C ILE A 6 31.15 15.34 63.94
N ARG A 7 31.91 15.60 62.91
CA ARG A 7 31.38 16.34 61.72
C ARG A 7 31.34 15.53 60.43
N SER A 8 31.67 14.23 60.47
CA SER A 8 31.70 13.41 59.24
C SER A 8 30.58 12.37 59.13
N PHE A 9 29.63 12.32 60.06
CA PHE A 9 28.51 11.35 59.99
C PHE A 9 27.16 11.94 59.58
N ALA A 10 27.01 13.27 59.54
CA ALA A 10 25.75 13.91 59.13
C ALA A 10 25.64 14.20 57.65
N THR A 11 26.76 14.10 56.87
CA THR A 11 26.76 14.38 55.41
C THR A 11 26.65 13.07 54.55
N ALA A 12 26.80 11.91 55.18
CA ALA A 12 26.66 10.61 54.50
C ALA A 12 25.23 10.05 54.52
N PHE A 13 24.30 10.62 55.31
CA PHE A 13 22.90 10.13 55.39
C PHE A 13 21.91 10.94 54.55
N LEU A 14 22.35 12.04 53.91
CA LEU A 14 21.52 12.87 53.02
C LEU A 14 21.76 12.63 51.52
N LEU A 15 22.66 11.65 51.14
CA LEU A 15 22.93 11.27 49.76
C LEU A 15 22.35 9.90 49.39
N LEU A 16 21.50 9.29 50.23
CA LEU A 16 20.86 7.99 49.98
C LEU A 16 19.34 8.08 49.86
N ALA A 17 18.75 9.24 49.62
CA ALA A 17 17.32 9.40 49.49
C ALA A 17 16.87 10.11 48.19
N CYS A 18 17.68 10.02 47.13
CA CYS A 18 17.28 10.38 45.77
C CYS A 18 17.64 9.24 44.79
N PHE A 19 17.35 8.00 45.15
CA PHE A 19 16.94 7.06 44.13
C PHE A 19 15.50 7.44 43.82
N GLU A 20 15.30 8.45 42.97
CA GLU A 20 14.10 8.50 42.16
C GLU A 20 13.98 7.13 41.53
N ALA A 21 12.95 6.39 41.90
CA ALA A 21 12.48 5.28 41.10
C ALA A 21 12.21 5.92 39.75
N SER A 22 13.16 5.78 38.83
CA SER A 22 12.99 6.02 37.41
C SER A 22 11.92 5.04 37.00
N GLY A 23 10.65 5.41 37.19
CA GLY A 23 9.52 4.67 36.70
C GLY A 23 9.77 4.52 35.22
N SER A 24 9.94 3.31 34.75
CA SER A 24 10.11 3.05 33.32
C SER A 24 8.98 3.79 32.58
N GLN A 25 9.34 4.69 31.67
CA GLN A 25 8.37 5.41 30.86
C GLN A 25 7.45 4.37 30.18
N PRO A 26 6.13 4.59 30.17
CA PRO A 26 5.21 3.63 29.57
C PRO A 26 5.56 3.44 28.10
N ARG A 27 5.76 2.19 27.68
CA ARG A 27 6.04 1.77 26.32
C ARG A 27 4.83 1.08 25.72
N VAL A 28 4.56 1.35 24.44
CA VAL A 28 3.48 0.72 23.67
C VAL A 28 4.03 0.07 22.41
N ILE A 29 3.68 -1.19 22.21
CA ILE A 29 3.91 -1.93 20.97
C ILE A 29 2.57 -2.17 20.31
N VAL A 30 2.38 -1.66 19.10
CA VAL A 30 1.21 -1.88 18.25
C VAL A 30 1.63 -2.76 17.08
N LEU A 31 1.11 -3.98 17.05
CA LEU A 31 1.37 -4.95 16.01
C LEU A 31 0.11 -5.13 15.17
N GLY A 32 0.14 -4.63 13.95
CA GLY A 32 -0.93 -4.72 12.98
C GLY A 32 -0.72 -5.85 11.99
N PHE A 33 -1.79 -6.54 11.65
CA PHE A 33 -1.85 -7.50 10.56
C PHE A 33 -3.01 -7.13 9.65
N ASP A 34 -2.76 -7.02 8.36
CA ASP A 34 -3.81 -6.74 7.40
C ASP A 34 -4.68 -7.98 7.18
N GLY A 35 -6.00 -7.85 7.14
CA GLY A 35 -6.92 -8.88 6.70
C GLY A 35 -7.11 -10.10 7.64
N VAL A 36 -6.93 -9.97 8.96
CA VAL A 36 -7.09 -11.10 9.89
C VAL A 36 -8.50 -11.15 10.46
N ASP A 37 -9.22 -12.22 10.14
CA ASP A 37 -10.63 -12.42 10.52
C ASP A 37 -10.78 -12.92 11.95
N ALA A 38 -11.66 -12.28 12.72
CA ALA A 38 -11.91 -12.63 14.13
C ALA A 38 -12.52 -14.02 14.32
N ARG A 39 -13.32 -14.51 13.38
CA ARG A 39 -14.01 -15.82 13.46
C ARG A 39 -12.99 -16.95 13.34
N TYR A 40 -12.11 -16.88 12.35
CA TYR A 40 -11.05 -17.89 12.15
C TYR A 40 -10.00 -17.82 13.25
N THR A 41 -9.65 -16.62 13.72
CA THR A 41 -8.74 -16.46 14.86
C THR A 41 -9.31 -17.10 16.12
N ALA A 42 -10.59 -16.89 16.45
CA ALA A 42 -11.24 -17.51 17.59
C ALA A 42 -11.27 -19.04 17.47
N LYS A 43 -11.72 -19.54 16.30
CA LYS A 43 -11.76 -20.97 15.99
C LYS A 43 -10.39 -21.64 16.18
N TRP A 44 -9.36 -21.10 15.57
CA TRP A 44 -8.03 -21.71 15.60
C TRP A 44 -7.31 -21.55 16.94
N MET A 45 -7.64 -20.52 17.74
CA MET A 45 -7.24 -20.48 19.17
C MET A 45 -7.88 -21.60 19.97
N ASP A 46 -9.20 -21.83 19.77
CA ASP A 46 -9.94 -22.89 20.48
C ASP A 46 -9.49 -24.30 20.06
N GLU A 47 -9.04 -24.47 18.84
CA GLU A 47 -8.43 -25.70 18.30
C GLU A 47 -6.96 -25.88 18.73
N GLY A 48 -6.36 -24.93 19.47
CA GLY A 48 -4.97 -24.98 19.92
C GLY A 48 -3.92 -24.70 18.84
N LYS A 49 -4.34 -24.21 17.66
CA LYS A 49 -3.47 -23.93 16.52
C LYS A 49 -2.76 -22.58 16.61
N LEU A 50 -3.26 -21.66 17.45
CA LEU A 50 -2.70 -20.33 17.70
C LEU A 50 -2.38 -20.15 19.20
N PRO A 51 -1.34 -20.82 19.71
CA PRO A 51 -1.08 -20.89 21.15
C PRO A 51 -0.68 -19.55 21.78
N ASN A 52 0.03 -18.67 21.05
CA ASN A 52 0.44 -17.37 21.58
C ASN A 52 -0.76 -16.40 21.70
N LEU A 53 -1.60 -16.33 20.68
CA LEU A 53 -2.86 -15.58 20.74
C LEU A 53 -3.81 -16.13 21.80
N ALA A 54 -3.91 -17.46 21.98
CA ALA A 54 -4.70 -18.08 23.03
C ALA A 54 -4.16 -17.67 24.42
N ARG A 55 -2.84 -17.64 24.62
CA ARG A 55 -2.19 -17.15 25.84
C ARG A 55 -2.47 -15.65 26.06
N LEU A 56 -2.37 -14.84 25.00
CA LEU A 56 -2.65 -13.41 25.07
C LEU A 56 -4.14 -13.14 25.41
N ARG A 57 -5.07 -13.92 24.84
CA ARG A 57 -6.51 -13.90 25.20
C ARG A 57 -6.74 -14.23 26.67
N ALA A 58 -6.06 -15.23 27.19
CA ALA A 58 -6.20 -15.67 28.58
C ALA A 58 -5.71 -14.61 29.58
N SER A 59 -4.52 -14.05 29.35
CA SER A 59 -3.90 -13.05 30.23
C SER A 59 -4.44 -11.62 30.04
N GLY A 60 -4.86 -11.29 28.82
CA GLY A 60 -5.35 -9.97 28.39
C GLY A 60 -6.81 -10.01 27.92
N THR A 61 -7.10 -9.23 26.90
CA THR A 61 -8.43 -9.11 26.27
C THR A 61 -8.34 -9.44 24.81
N PHE A 62 -9.27 -10.25 24.29
CA PHE A 62 -9.55 -10.46 22.87
C PHE A 62 -10.98 -10.05 22.56
N ARG A 63 -11.16 -9.33 21.46
CA ARG A 63 -12.49 -8.98 20.90
C ARG A 63 -12.43 -8.83 19.39
N PRO A 64 -13.51 -9.18 18.67
CA PRO A 64 -13.66 -8.74 17.29
C PRO A 64 -13.59 -7.22 17.19
N LEU A 65 -12.78 -6.70 16.29
CA LEU A 65 -12.63 -5.27 16.02
C LEU A 65 -13.56 -4.86 14.90
N THR A 66 -14.41 -3.88 15.14
CA THR A 66 -15.25 -3.30 14.10
C THR A 66 -14.38 -2.45 13.17
N PRO A 67 -14.30 -2.78 11.86
CA PRO A 67 -13.58 -1.99 10.88
C PRO A 67 -14.36 -0.72 10.50
N THR A 68 -13.80 0.08 9.58
CA THR A 68 -14.53 1.18 8.96
C THR A 68 -15.66 0.70 8.06
N THR A 69 -16.54 1.61 7.68
CA THR A 69 -17.46 1.45 6.56
C THR A 69 -17.01 2.42 5.45
N PRO A 70 -16.53 1.93 4.30
CA PRO A 70 -16.27 0.52 3.96
C PRO A 70 -15.06 -0.08 4.70
N ALA A 71 -15.01 -1.42 4.78
CA ALA A 71 -13.94 -2.19 5.42
C ALA A 71 -12.80 -2.43 4.40
N GLN A 72 -12.00 -1.42 4.17
CA GLN A 72 -10.91 -1.43 3.19
C GLN A 72 -9.60 -0.98 3.82
N THR A 73 -8.50 -1.60 3.42
CA THR A 73 -7.15 -1.34 3.95
C THR A 73 -6.80 0.17 4.06
N PRO A 74 -6.87 1.00 2.98
CA PRO A 74 -6.51 2.41 3.09
C PRO A 74 -7.47 3.20 3.99
N VAL A 75 -8.73 2.79 4.07
CA VAL A 75 -9.78 3.45 4.84
C VAL A 75 -9.60 3.17 6.32
N SER A 76 -9.48 1.88 6.68
CA SER A 76 -9.31 1.44 8.06
C SER A 76 -7.99 1.91 8.66
N TRP A 77 -6.87 1.76 7.96
CA TRP A 77 -5.56 2.22 8.45
C TRP A 77 -5.47 3.75 8.55
N SER A 78 -6.20 4.51 7.72
CA SER A 78 -6.29 5.96 7.88
C SER A 78 -7.04 6.36 9.13
N THR A 79 -8.16 5.68 9.43
CA THR A 79 -8.94 5.87 10.66
C THR A 79 -8.14 5.41 11.90
N PHE A 80 -7.48 4.25 11.84
CA PHE A 80 -6.54 3.78 12.86
C PHE A 80 -5.49 4.84 13.21
N SER A 81 -4.87 5.41 12.20
CA SER A 81 -3.76 6.35 12.36
C SER A 81 -4.18 7.67 12.99
N THR A 82 -5.41 8.11 12.76
CA THR A 82 -5.87 9.48 13.09
C THR A 82 -7.00 9.52 14.11
N GLY A 83 -7.66 8.38 14.39
CA GLY A 83 -8.80 8.32 15.33
C GLY A 83 -10.07 8.99 14.83
N ILE A 84 -10.14 9.40 13.55
CA ILE A 84 -11.31 10.04 12.94
C ILE A 84 -11.90 9.17 11.83
N ASN A 85 -13.21 9.29 11.59
CA ASN A 85 -13.94 8.49 10.62
C ASN A 85 -13.54 8.80 9.16
N PRO A 86 -13.84 7.91 8.19
CA PRO A 86 -13.45 8.09 6.78
C PRO A 86 -13.95 9.37 6.13
N GLY A 87 -15.11 9.87 6.53
CA GLY A 87 -15.63 11.16 6.06
C GLY A 87 -14.75 12.34 6.43
N ARG A 88 -14.03 12.25 7.55
CA ARG A 88 -13.09 13.27 8.05
C ARG A 88 -11.66 13.04 7.58
N THR A 89 -11.22 11.77 7.43
CA THR A 89 -9.90 11.48 6.86
C THR A 89 -9.82 11.84 5.38
N GLY A 90 -10.96 11.85 4.68
CA GLY A 90 -11.06 12.02 3.23
C GLY A 90 -10.65 10.76 2.43
N ILE A 91 -10.32 9.66 3.13
CA ILE A 91 -10.01 8.36 2.54
C ILE A 91 -11.17 7.43 2.85
N PHE A 92 -12.02 7.18 1.87
CA PHE A 92 -13.26 6.41 2.01
C PHE A 92 -13.34 5.20 1.05
N ASP A 93 -12.34 5.03 0.18
CA ASP A 93 -12.16 3.92 -0.75
C ASP A 93 -10.71 3.93 -1.25
N PHE A 94 -10.27 2.93 -2.01
CA PHE A 94 -9.06 2.99 -2.83
C PHE A 94 -9.16 4.06 -3.92
N LEU A 95 -10.37 4.25 -4.44
CA LEU A 95 -10.68 5.16 -5.54
C LEU A 95 -11.61 6.29 -5.08
N ARG A 96 -11.49 7.44 -5.72
CA ARG A 96 -12.45 8.53 -5.65
C ARG A 96 -12.75 9.04 -7.04
N ARG A 97 -13.92 9.61 -7.25
CA ARG A 97 -14.23 10.27 -8.52
C ARG A 97 -13.63 11.67 -8.58
N ASP A 98 -13.32 12.11 -9.78
CA ASP A 98 -13.20 13.52 -10.10
C ASP A 98 -14.60 14.04 -10.52
N PRO A 99 -15.21 14.98 -9.80
CA PRO A 99 -16.57 15.44 -10.10
C PRO A 99 -16.71 16.20 -11.42
N LYS A 100 -15.58 16.65 -12.01
CA LYS A 100 -15.56 17.35 -13.29
C LYS A 100 -15.51 16.39 -14.49
N THR A 101 -14.77 15.32 -14.35
CA THR A 101 -14.53 14.35 -15.43
C THR A 101 -15.24 13.01 -15.22
N TYR A 102 -15.75 12.76 -14.02
CA TYR A 102 -16.27 11.47 -13.54
C TYR A 102 -15.23 10.33 -13.56
N LEU A 103 -13.96 10.64 -13.77
CA LEU A 103 -12.89 9.64 -13.82
C LEU A 103 -12.51 9.15 -12.41
N PRO A 104 -12.18 7.87 -12.27
CA PRO A 104 -11.59 7.37 -11.05
C PRO A 104 -10.15 7.89 -10.89
N VAL A 105 -9.81 8.27 -9.67
CA VAL A 105 -8.45 8.60 -9.25
C VAL A 105 -8.18 7.96 -7.89
N PHE A 106 -6.93 7.73 -7.55
CA PHE A 106 -6.59 7.18 -6.23
C PHE A 106 -7.07 8.12 -5.11
N ALA A 107 -7.69 7.54 -4.08
CA ALA A 107 -8.21 8.32 -2.96
C ALA A 107 -7.10 8.81 -2.04
N ALA A 108 -6.09 7.96 -1.77
CA ALA A 108 -5.06 8.24 -0.78
C ALA A 108 -3.97 9.22 -1.24
N PHE A 109 -3.76 9.37 -2.56
CA PHE A 109 -2.62 10.09 -3.09
C PHE A 109 -2.99 10.95 -4.28
N ASP A 110 -2.40 12.15 -4.37
CA ASP A 110 -2.39 12.97 -5.58
C ASP A 110 -0.96 13.07 -6.13
N GLU A 111 -0.80 12.89 -7.44
CA GLU A 111 0.44 13.23 -8.11
C GLU A 111 0.61 14.74 -8.17
N THR A 112 1.80 15.20 -7.95
CA THR A 112 2.17 16.62 -8.04
C THR A 112 3.54 16.77 -8.69
N THR A 113 3.92 18.01 -8.93
CA THR A 113 5.25 18.35 -9.45
C THR A 113 5.94 19.29 -8.49
N GLU A 114 7.10 18.89 -8.01
CA GLU A 114 7.92 19.67 -7.10
C GLU A 114 9.13 20.27 -7.81
N PRO A 115 9.61 21.45 -7.43
CA PRO A 115 10.87 21.98 -7.93
C PRO A 115 12.03 21.02 -7.62
N PHE A 116 12.88 20.75 -8.60
CA PHE A 116 14.13 20.03 -8.39
C PHE A 116 15.27 21.01 -8.18
N LEU A 117 15.94 20.95 -7.04
CA LEU A 117 16.95 21.94 -6.58
C LEU A 117 16.33 23.35 -6.54
N LEU A 118 16.80 24.24 -7.42
CA LEU A 118 16.31 25.63 -7.55
C LEU A 118 15.28 25.79 -8.69
N GLY A 119 14.74 24.68 -9.20
CA GLY A 119 13.74 24.71 -10.27
C GLY A 119 14.31 25.29 -11.57
N ASP A 120 13.53 26.17 -12.21
CA ASP A 120 13.94 26.84 -13.47
C ASP A 120 15.19 27.72 -13.32
N ARG A 121 15.62 28.01 -12.09
CA ARG A 121 16.82 28.78 -11.79
C ARG A 121 18.10 27.92 -11.78
N ASN A 122 18.00 26.59 -11.88
CA ASN A 122 19.15 25.67 -11.89
C ASN A 122 20.26 26.10 -12.86
N PRO A 123 19.98 26.40 -14.16
CA PRO A 123 21.01 26.77 -15.11
C PRO A 123 21.68 28.11 -14.75
N ILE A 124 20.91 29.06 -14.25
CA ILE A 124 21.44 30.40 -13.86
C ILE A 124 22.35 30.26 -12.63
N ALA A 125 21.89 29.49 -11.63
CA ALA A 125 22.67 29.26 -10.42
C ALA A 125 24.00 28.55 -10.69
N ALA A 126 23.99 27.53 -11.55
CA ALA A 126 25.20 26.82 -11.96
C ALA A 126 26.17 27.74 -12.72
N ALA A 127 25.66 28.52 -13.66
CA ALA A 127 26.44 29.51 -14.39
C ALA A 127 27.09 30.55 -13.46
N ALA A 128 26.31 31.09 -12.54
CA ALA A 128 26.79 32.05 -11.55
C ALA A 128 27.87 31.43 -10.63
N ALA A 129 27.66 30.21 -10.15
CA ALA A 129 28.63 29.50 -9.31
C ALA A 129 29.96 29.27 -10.04
N VAL A 130 29.91 28.78 -11.26
CA VAL A 130 31.11 28.56 -12.09
C VAL A 130 31.82 29.88 -12.37
N PHE A 131 31.07 30.92 -12.75
CA PHE A 131 31.66 32.24 -13.01
C PHE A 131 32.36 32.80 -11.75
N VAL A 132 31.70 32.79 -10.60
CA VAL A 132 32.23 33.32 -9.33
C VAL A 132 33.50 32.56 -8.93
N VAL A 133 33.48 31.22 -8.98
CA VAL A 133 34.64 30.40 -8.61
C VAL A 133 35.85 30.73 -9.53
N LEU A 134 35.65 30.76 -10.83
CA LEU A 134 36.74 31.05 -11.79
C LEU A 134 37.21 32.51 -11.73
N ALA A 135 36.28 33.45 -11.48
CA ALA A 135 36.66 34.87 -11.27
C ALA A 135 37.52 35.04 -10.01
N LEU A 136 37.15 34.37 -8.90
CA LEU A 136 37.94 34.37 -7.67
C LEU A 136 39.33 33.77 -7.85
N ILE A 137 39.43 32.64 -8.55
CA ILE A 137 40.68 32.03 -8.96
C ILE A 137 41.50 33.04 -9.81
N GLY A 138 40.82 33.75 -10.74
CA GLY A 138 41.43 34.79 -11.56
C GLY A 138 42.13 35.90 -10.78
N LEU A 139 41.62 36.23 -9.56
CA LEU A 139 42.26 37.28 -8.72
C LEU A 139 43.66 36.90 -8.27
N LEU A 140 44.03 35.63 -8.27
CA LEU A 140 45.37 35.13 -7.89
C LEU A 140 46.43 35.40 -8.98
N PHE A 141 46.04 35.84 -10.18
CA PHE A 141 46.95 36.03 -11.33
C PHE A 141 47.24 37.49 -11.60
N LYS A 142 48.33 37.77 -12.37
CA LYS A 142 48.65 39.10 -12.86
C LYS A 142 47.61 39.65 -13.85
N ARG A 143 47.53 40.99 -14.00
CA ARG A 143 46.45 41.69 -14.73
C ARG A 143 46.08 41.05 -16.10
N ARG A 144 47.08 40.72 -16.97
CA ARG A 144 46.81 40.13 -18.29
C ARG A 144 46.18 38.71 -18.18
N ALA A 145 46.69 37.87 -17.30
CA ALA A 145 46.17 36.54 -17.05
C ALA A 145 44.80 36.61 -16.33
N ARG A 146 44.52 37.62 -15.53
CA ARG A 146 43.22 37.86 -14.91
C ARG A 146 42.13 38.14 -15.95
N ILE A 147 42.46 38.96 -16.99
CA ILE A 147 41.49 39.22 -18.06
C ILE A 147 41.22 37.95 -18.86
N ALA A 148 42.26 37.17 -19.19
CA ALA A 148 42.07 35.88 -19.85
C ALA A 148 41.23 34.91 -19.04
N MET A 149 41.42 34.88 -17.69
CA MET A 149 40.64 34.04 -16.79
C MET A 149 39.16 34.49 -16.72
N LEU A 150 38.85 35.79 -16.79
CA LEU A 150 37.50 36.27 -16.85
C LEU A 150 36.81 35.84 -18.14
N VAL A 151 37.48 35.84 -19.28
CA VAL A 151 36.90 35.31 -20.53
C VAL A 151 36.63 33.80 -20.40
N VAL A 152 37.56 33.04 -19.83
CA VAL A 152 37.36 31.60 -19.55
C VAL A 152 36.17 31.41 -18.60
N ALA A 153 36.04 32.26 -17.57
CA ALA A 153 34.91 32.17 -16.64
C ALA A 153 33.55 32.40 -17.31
N VAL A 154 33.44 33.37 -18.23
CA VAL A 154 32.23 33.63 -19.01
C VAL A 154 31.88 32.44 -19.91
N LEU A 155 32.87 31.90 -20.65
CA LEU A 155 32.66 30.77 -21.53
C LEU A 155 32.28 29.51 -20.77
N ALA A 156 32.96 29.23 -19.65
CA ALA A 156 32.62 28.09 -18.77
C ALA A 156 31.26 28.23 -18.14
N ALA A 157 30.86 29.45 -17.70
CA ALA A 157 29.52 29.75 -17.18
C ALA A 157 28.43 29.50 -18.24
N GLY A 158 28.68 29.92 -19.52
CA GLY A 158 27.78 29.63 -20.64
C GLY A 158 27.65 28.13 -20.91
N GLY A 159 28.80 27.39 -20.88
CA GLY A 159 28.81 25.94 -20.97
C GLY A 159 28.05 25.26 -19.83
N ALA A 160 28.24 25.71 -18.57
CA ALA A 160 27.52 25.19 -17.41
C ALA A 160 26.01 25.46 -17.52
N PHE A 161 25.60 26.65 -17.93
CA PHE A 161 24.20 26.99 -18.21
C PHE A 161 23.56 26.02 -19.21
N ALA A 162 24.21 25.81 -20.36
CA ALA A 162 23.71 24.92 -21.41
C ALA A 162 23.65 23.45 -20.93
N ALA A 163 24.67 22.98 -20.22
CA ALA A 163 24.74 21.62 -19.72
C ALA A 163 23.66 21.37 -18.67
N VAL A 164 23.50 22.29 -17.69
CA VAL A 164 22.46 22.13 -16.65
C VAL A 164 21.07 22.23 -17.24
N ARG A 165 20.82 23.14 -18.18
CA ARG A 165 19.52 23.26 -18.87
C ARG A 165 19.19 21.98 -19.66
N LYS A 166 20.17 21.27 -20.19
CA LYS A 166 19.98 20.04 -20.98
C LYS A 166 19.80 18.79 -20.12
N TYR A 167 20.54 18.68 -19.01
CA TYR A 167 20.69 17.43 -18.26
C TYR A 167 20.07 17.45 -16.85
N ILE A 168 19.77 18.61 -16.30
CA ILE A 168 19.18 18.71 -14.97
C ILE A 168 17.73 19.19 -15.10
N PRO A 169 16.74 18.40 -14.67
CA PRO A 169 15.35 18.81 -14.73
C PRO A 169 15.08 20.02 -13.81
N SER A 170 14.12 20.86 -14.18
CA SER A 170 13.64 21.94 -13.30
C SER A 170 12.65 21.44 -12.27
N SER A 171 12.02 20.30 -12.53
CA SER A 171 11.01 19.72 -11.65
C SER A 171 11.17 18.20 -11.53
N ARG A 172 10.58 17.64 -10.49
CA ARG A 172 10.50 16.20 -10.26
C ARG A 172 9.05 15.79 -9.94
N PRO A 173 8.66 14.55 -10.17
CA PRO A 173 7.42 14.02 -9.65
C PRO A 173 7.41 14.10 -8.13
N GLY A 174 6.29 14.52 -7.57
CA GLY A 174 6.00 14.50 -6.15
C GLY A 174 4.69 13.78 -5.91
N VAL A 175 4.42 13.44 -4.66
CA VAL A 175 3.17 12.81 -4.22
C VAL A 175 2.70 13.51 -2.96
N ILE A 176 1.41 13.84 -2.91
CA ILE A 176 0.76 14.39 -1.73
C ILE A 176 -0.12 13.29 -1.13
N ASN A 177 0.11 12.96 0.15
CA ASN A 177 -0.81 12.13 0.90
C ASN A 177 -2.06 12.94 1.26
N ARG A 178 -3.23 12.46 0.88
CA ARG A 178 -4.50 13.16 1.07
C ARG A 178 -5.13 12.93 2.44
N ARG A 179 -4.66 11.95 3.20
CA ARG A 179 -5.21 11.65 4.52
C ARG A 179 -5.18 12.90 5.41
N GLN A 180 -6.34 13.28 5.91
CA GLN A 180 -6.49 14.36 6.87
C GLN A 180 -6.34 13.84 8.31
N GLY A 181 -6.02 14.74 9.22
CA GLY A 181 -5.84 14.44 10.65
C GLY A 181 -4.38 14.27 11.06
N ILE A 182 -4.15 14.38 12.37
CA ILE A 182 -2.83 14.19 12.99
C ILE A 182 -2.74 12.72 13.41
N THR A 183 -1.67 12.05 13.03
CA THR A 183 -1.48 10.65 13.42
C THR A 183 -1.12 10.52 14.91
N PHE A 184 -1.42 9.38 15.53
CA PHE A 184 -1.09 9.21 16.95
C PHE A 184 0.41 9.17 17.20
N TRP A 185 1.24 8.78 16.23
CA TRP A 185 2.70 8.87 16.35
C TRP A 185 3.22 10.30 16.25
N ASP A 186 2.61 11.16 15.41
CA ASP A 186 2.91 12.61 15.41
C ASP A 186 2.50 13.25 16.74
N ALA A 187 1.32 12.87 17.27
CA ALA A 187 0.85 13.35 18.56
C ALA A 187 1.75 12.86 19.71
N ALA A 188 2.18 11.59 19.67
CA ALA A 188 3.11 11.02 20.63
C ALA A 188 4.48 11.74 20.58
N ALA A 189 5.01 11.99 19.41
CA ALA A 189 6.27 12.72 19.22
C ALA A 189 6.19 14.15 19.77
N LYS A 190 5.12 14.88 19.48
CA LYS A 190 4.86 16.20 20.09
C LYS A 190 4.71 16.14 21.60
N GLY A 191 4.29 14.99 22.15
CA GLY A 191 4.29 14.70 23.58
C GLY A 191 5.63 14.23 24.14
N GLY A 192 6.73 14.33 23.36
CA GLY A 192 8.08 13.94 23.75
C GLY A 192 8.35 12.44 23.77
N LYS A 193 7.54 11.64 23.04
CA LYS A 193 7.68 10.19 22.94
C LYS A 193 8.43 9.78 21.68
N LYS A 194 9.49 8.99 21.82
CA LYS A 194 10.24 8.43 20.69
C LYS A 194 9.40 7.38 19.98
N SER A 195 9.10 7.59 18.71
CA SER A 195 8.21 6.72 17.96
C SER A 195 8.91 6.05 16.78
N MET A 196 8.53 4.80 16.48
CA MET A 196 8.93 4.04 15.30
C MET A 196 7.70 3.48 14.60
N VAL A 197 7.60 3.72 13.29
CA VAL A 197 6.45 3.32 12.45
C VAL A 197 6.95 2.58 11.23
N VAL A 198 6.54 1.34 11.03
CA VAL A 198 7.08 0.49 9.97
C VAL A 198 5.93 -0.13 9.18
N HIS A 199 5.93 0.11 7.87
CA HIS A 199 5.02 -0.46 6.87
C HIS A 199 3.52 -0.25 7.14
N VAL A 200 3.14 0.75 7.95
CA VAL A 200 1.72 1.09 8.12
C VAL A 200 1.18 1.63 6.80
N PRO A 201 0.02 1.12 6.32
CA PRO A 201 -0.57 1.61 5.07
C PRO A 201 -0.89 3.10 5.09
N VAL A 202 -0.86 3.73 3.91
CA VAL A 202 -1.11 5.17 3.69
C VAL A 202 -0.14 6.08 4.46
N THR A 203 1.13 5.66 4.59
CA THR A 203 2.19 6.48 5.20
C THR A 203 3.21 7.03 4.18
N PHE A 204 2.99 6.81 2.88
CA PHE A 204 3.81 7.41 1.84
C PHE A 204 3.22 8.76 1.38
N PRO A 205 4.04 9.80 1.10
CA PRO A 205 5.44 9.93 1.46
C PRO A 205 5.65 9.99 2.98
N ALA A 206 6.80 9.50 3.46
CA ALA A 206 7.13 9.56 4.87
C ALA A 206 7.17 11.02 5.36
N THR A 207 6.45 11.30 6.44
CA THR A 207 6.40 12.61 7.09
C THR A 207 7.46 12.71 8.19
N ASP A 208 8.03 13.89 8.39
CA ASP A 208 8.94 14.13 9.51
C ASP A 208 8.16 14.33 10.79
N PHE A 209 8.63 13.72 11.87
CA PHE A 209 8.18 13.96 13.24
C PHE A 209 9.35 13.81 14.22
N ASP A 210 9.26 14.53 15.34
CA ASP A 210 10.36 14.66 16.29
C ASP A 210 10.80 13.31 16.86
N ASP A 211 12.11 13.03 16.90
CA ASP A 211 12.71 11.77 17.36
C ASP A 211 12.09 10.50 16.75
N GLY A 212 11.46 10.66 15.58
CA GLY A 212 10.71 9.61 14.90
C GLY A 212 11.51 8.86 13.86
N HIS A 213 11.13 7.58 13.67
CA HIS A 213 11.61 6.73 12.60
C HIS A 213 10.43 6.12 11.86
N MET A 214 10.41 6.23 10.54
CA MET A 214 9.36 5.65 9.70
C MET A 214 9.94 4.97 8.47
N LEU A 215 9.43 3.76 8.17
CA LEU A 215 9.45 3.17 6.82
C LEU A 215 8.01 3.15 6.32
N SER A 216 7.76 3.79 5.18
CA SER A 216 6.42 3.85 4.58
C SER A 216 5.94 2.47 4.13
N GLY A 217 4.63 2.24 4.28
CA GLY A 217 3.93 1.07 3.79
C GLY A 217 3.21 1.31 2.46
N LEU A 218 1.99 0.76 2.33
CA LEU A 218 1.15 0.87 1.13
C LEU A 218 1.06 2.32 0.64
N GLY A 219 1.36 2.48 -0.67
CA GLY A 219 1.46 3.76 -1.37
C GLY A 219 2.83 4.01 -1.97
N VAL A 220 3.90 3.35 -1.49
CA VAL A 220 5.22 3.41 -2.14
C VAL A 220 5.15 2.68 -3.48
N PRO A 221 5.39 3.36 -4.61
CA PRO A 221 5.34 2.72 -5.93
C PRO A 221 6.59 1.89 -6.21
N ASP A 222 6.52 1.03 -7.24
CA ASP A 222 7.68 0.42 -7.86
C ASP A 222 8.47 1.45 -8.71
N MET A 223 9.58 1.01 -9.32
CA MET A 223 10.42 1.85 -10.17
C MET A 223 9.68 2.42 -11.39
N SER A 224 8.64 1.75 -11.88
CA SER A 224 7.81 2.23 -13.00
C SER A 224 6.71 3.22 -12.57
N GLY A 225 6.55 3.45 -11.27
CA GLY A 225 5.50 4.29 -10.68
C GLY A 225 4.16 3.56 -10.53
N ARG A 226 4.16 2.21 -10.50
CA ARG A 226 2.99 1.34 -10.40
C ARG A 226 2.87 0.69 -9.01
N VAL A 227 1.79 -0.02 -8.80
CA VAL A 227 1.51 -0.77 -7.57
C VAL A 227 2.09 -2.18 -7.68
N GLY A 228 3.38 -2.29 -8.03
CA GLY A 228 4.08 -3.55 -8.10
C GLY A 228 3.88 -4.32 -9.40
N LYS A 229 4.37 -3.80 -10.54
CA LYS A 229 4.31 -4.46 -11.85
C LYS A 229 5.49 -5.42 -12.05
N PRO A 230 5.29 -6.75 -12.05
CA PRO A 230 6.33 -7.72 -12.35
C PRO A 230 6.53 -7.88 -13.86
N PHE A 231 7.56 -8.67 -14.24
CA PHE A 231 7.86 -9.02 -15.62
C PHE A 231 7.79 -10.52 -15.83
N TYR A 232 7.28 -10.92 -16.99
CA TYR A 232 7.27 -12.29 -17.44
C TYR A 232 7.93 -12.39 -18.81
N PHE A 233 9.05 -13.09 -18.89
CA PHE A 233 9.81 -13.32 -20.12
C PHE A 233 9.50 -14.72 -20.62
N THR A 234 9.05 -14.86 -21.89
CA THR A 234 8.71 -16.17 -22.45
C THR A 234 9.20 -16.33 -23.88
N SER A 235 9.71 -17.53 -24.21
CA SER A 235 10.02 -17.93 -25.58
C SER A 235 8.87 -18.69 -26.27
N GLU A 236 7.72 -18.84 -25.59
CA GLU A 236 6.52 -19.41 -26.17
C GLU A 236 6.04 -18.56 -27.34
N LEU A 237 6.00 -19.16 -28.55
CA LEU A 237 5.57 -18.46 -29.76
C LEU A 237 4.06 -18.17 -29.68
N ASP A 238 3.67 -17.02 -30.22
CA ASP A 238 2.27 -16.60 -30.26
C ASP A 238 1.60 -16.62 -28.88
N PHE A 239 2.36 -16.26 -27.84
CA PHE A 239 1.82 -16.09 -26.52
C PHE A 239 0.80 -14.93 -26.52
N HIS A 240 -0.39 -15.22 -27.01
CA HIS A 240 -1.55 -14.32 -26.96
C HIS A 240 -2.43 -14.72 -25.79
N ARG A 241 -2.26 -14.02 -24.68
CA ARG A 241 -3.25 -14.10 -23.62
C ARG A 241 -4.33 -13.06 -23.89
N SER A 242 -5.55 -13.55 -24.18
CA SER A 242 -6.75 -12.70 -24.19
C SER A 242 -6.89 -12.05 -22.81
N GLY A 243 -6.68 -10.72 -22.76
CA GLY A 243 -6.76 -9.95 -21.50
C GLY A 243 -5.48 -9.91 -20.67
N ALA A 244 -4.31 -10.29 -21.21
CA ALA A 244 -3.04 -9.97 -20.55
C ALA A 244 -2.94 -8.45 -20.36
N ASN A 245 -2.87 -8.05 -19.12
CA ASN A 245 -3.05 -6.70 -18.68
C ASN A 245 -1.67 -6.06 -18.58
N GLU A 246 -1.29 -5.23 -19.55
CA GLU A 246 -0.01 -4.49 -19.53
C GLU A 246 0.17 -3.64 -18.26
N PHE A 247 -0.91 -3.42 -17.53
CA PHE A 247 -0.87 -2.71 -16.26
C PHE A 247 -0.40 -3.61 -15.11
N SER A 248 -0.90 -4.86 -15.05
CA SER A 248 -0.61 -5.79 -13.96
C SER A 248 0.71 -6.53 -14.14
N ILE A 249 1.12 -6.82 -15.38
CA ILE A 249 2.36 -7.55 -15.68
C ILE A 249 2.95 -7.15 -17.03
N GLU A 250 4.27 -7.01 -17.10
CA GLU A 250 5.00 -6.79 -18.37
C GLU A 250 5.39 -8.13 -18.98
N VAL A 251 4.77 -8.49 -20.11
CA VAL A 251 5.11 -9.71 -20.85
C VAL A 251 6.14 -9.38 -21.93
N VAL A 252 7.29 -10.02 -21.88
CA VAL A 252 8.40 -9.83 -22.81
C VAL A 252 8.61 -11.09 -23.64
N GLN A 253 8.36 -11.00 -24.95
CA GLN A 253 8.61 -12.09 -25.87
C GLN A 253 10.12 -12.30 -26.07
N LEU A 254 10.57 -13.53 -25.87
CA LEU A 254 11.96 -13.96 -26.09
C LEU A 254 12.11 -14.63 -27.46
N VAL A 255 13.20 -14.32 -28.14
CA VAL A 255 13.56 -14.98 -29.40
C VAL A 255 14.89 -15.71 -29.18
N ASP A 256 14.83 -17.04 -29.12
CA ASP A 256 16.01 -17.87 -28.92
C ASP A 256 16.85 -17.89 -30.22
N ASN A 257 18.09 -17.43 -30.12
CA ASN A 257 19.07 -17.47 -31.17
C ASN A 257 20.21 -18.43 -30.77
N LYS A 258 19.99 -19.74 -30.98
CA LYS A 258 20.96 -20.81 -30.69
C LYS A 258 21.46 -20.80 -29.22
N GLY A 259 20.57 -20.61 -28.27
CA GLY A 259 20.88 -20.61 -26.85
C GLY A 259 21.29 -19.24 -26.27
N SER A 260 21.37 -18.20 -27.10
CA SER A 260 21.58 -16.82 -26.62
C SER A 260 20.39 -15.96 -26.96
N ILE A 261 19.78 -15.35 -25.95
CA ILE A 261 18.55 -14.58 -26.06
C ILE A 261 18.82 -13.14 -25.59
N PRO A 262 19.18 -12.22 -26.51
CA PRO A 262 19.25 -10.82 -26.16
C PRO A 262 17.84 -10.25 -25.92
N THR A 263 17.67 -9.52 -24.83
CA THR A 263 16.42 -8.90 -24.45
C THR A 263 16.68 -7.61 -23.66
N LYS A 264 15.65 -7.03 -23.06
CA LYS A 264 15.77 -5.82 -22.24
C LYS A 264 14.82 -5.85 -21.07
N ILE A 265 15.17 -5.11 -20.03
CA ILE A 265 14.30 -4.82 -18.90
C ILE A 265 13.82 -3.38 -19.04
N GLN A 266 12.50 -3.18 -19.05
CA GLN A 266 11.89 -1.87 -19.07
C GLN A 266 11.92 -1.25 -17.69
N GLY A 267 12.41 -0.03 -17.59
CA GLY A 267 12.48 0.76 -16.36
C GLY A 267 11.45 1.89 -16.36
N PRO A 268 11.71 2.96 -15.60
CA PRO A 268 10.80 4.08 -15.46
C PRO A 268 10.64 4.90 -16.74
N PRO A 269 9.49 5.61 -16.90
CA PRO A 269 9.35 6.58 -17.98
C PRO A 269 10.28 7.77 -17.78
N ASN A 270 10.92 8.22 -18.84
CA ASN A 270 11.80 9.41 -18.79
C ASN A 270 10.99 10.70 -18.87
N LYS A 271 10.47 11.15 -17.75
CA LYS A 271 9.62 12.36 -17.65
C LYS A 271 10.34 13.69 -18.00
N LEU A 272 11.59 13.66 -18.46
CA LEU A 272 12.26 14.82 -19.07
C LEU A 272 11.72 15.14 -20.48
N PHE A 273 11.01 14.20 -21.09
CA PHE A 273 10.38 14.35 -22.41
C PHE A 273 8.88 14.55 -22.24
N LYS A 274 8.27 15.28 -23.19
CA LYS A 274 6.81 15.52 -23.19
C LYS A 274 6.01 14.23 -23.33
N ASP A 275 6.50 13.33 -24.23
CA ASP A 275 6.00 11.97 -24.40
C ASP A 275 7.09 11.03 -23.88
N PRO A 276 7.08 10.68 -22.59
CA PRO A 276 8.20 10.05 -21.95
C PRO A 276 8.44 8.62 -22.45
N PRO A 277 9.54 8.35 -23.18
CA PRO A 277 9.90 6.98 -23.49
C PRO A 277 10.31 6.25 -22.21
N TYR A 278 10.02 4.95 -22.14
CA TYR A 278 10.54 4.12 -21.07
C TYR A 278 12.06 3.91 -21.24
N ILE A 279 12.79 4.05 -20.15
CA ILE A 279 14.21 3.71 -20.09
C ILE A 279 14.31 2.19 -20.07
N SER A 280 15.16 1.61 -20.91
CA SER A 280 15.40 0.17 -20.90
C SER A 280 16.88 -0.12 -20.73
N ILE A 281 17.20 -1.22 -20.06
CA ILE A 281 18.56 -1.73 -19.92
C ILE A 281 18.67 -3.08 -20.62
N PRO A 282 19.79 -3.37 -21.30
CA PRO A 282 19.99 -4.63 -22.01
C PRO A 282 20.18 -5.79 -21.03
N MET A 283 19.63 -6.93 -21.37
CA MET A 283 19.81 -8.19 -20.66
C MET A 283 20.04 -9.31 -21.67
N THR A 284 20.91 -10.26 -21.36
CA THR A 284 21.11 -11.46 -22.18
C THR A 284 20.83 -12.69 -21.33
N ILE A 285 20.02 -13.59 -21.85
CA ILE A 285 19.76 -14.89 -21.25
C ILE A 285 20.49 -15.93 -22.08
N THR A 286 21.38 -16.70 -21.47
CA THR A 286 22.09 -17.82 -22.12
C THR A 286 21.51 -19.12 -21.58
N VAL A 287 20.98 -19.95 -22.47
CA VAL A 287 20.46 -21.28 -22.14
C VAL A 287 21.61 -22.28 -22.17
N ALA A 288 21.76 -23.07 -21.10
CA ALA A 288 22.77 -24.12 -21.06
C ALA A 288 22.53 -25.18 -22.16
N PRO A 289 23.60 -25.80 -22.72
CA PRO A 289 23.47 -26.79 -23.80
C PRO A 289 22.56 -27.98 -23.46
N ASP A 290 22.56 -28.38 -22.20
CA ASP A 290 21.67 -29.46 -21.66
C ASP A 290 20.26 -28.99 -21.34
N ARG A 291 19.96 -27.68 -21.52
CA ARG A 291 18.70 -27.00 -21.23
C ARG A 291 18.18 -27.22 -19.80
N ASN A 292 19.07 -27.38 -18.82
CA ASN A 292 18.74 -27.57 -17.40
C ASN A 292 18.89 -26.28 -16.57
N SER A 293 19.43 -25.22 -17.18
CA SER A 293 19.64 -23.92 -16.51
C SER A 293 19.74 -22.80 -17.53
N ILE A 294 19.60 -21.57 -17.01
CA ILE A 294 19.93 -20.36 -17.74
C ILE A 294 20.95 -19.54 -16.97
N THR A 295 21.74 -18.75 -17.71
CA THR A 295 22.56 -17.67 -17.13
C THR A 295 22.06 -16.33 -17.65
N ILE A 296 21.72 -15.44 -16.72
CA ILE A 296 21.26 -14.07 -16.99
C ILE A 296 22.46 -13.14 -16.82
N GLU A 297 22.75 -12.33 -17.84
CA GLU A 297 23.76 -11.28 -17.78
C GLU A 297 23.10 -9.92 -17.92
N GLU A 298 23.26 -9.07 -16.90
CA GLU A 298 22.71 -7.71 -16.85
C GLU A 298 23.70 -6.81 -16.08
N SER A 299 24.00 -5.62 -16.62
CA SER A 299 24.88 -4.59 -15.99
C SER A 299 26.20 -5.15 -15.40
N GLY A 300 26.77 -6.20 -16.02
CA GLY A 300 28.01 -6.85 -15.57
C GLY A 300 27.80 -7.88 -14.46
N GLN A 301 26.59 -8.13 -14.02
CA GLN A 301 26.24 -9.20 -13.09
C GLN A 301 25.88 -10.47 -13.87
N LYS A 302 26.15 -11.63 -13.28
CA LYS A 302 25.78 -12.94 -13.82
C LYS A 302 25.03 -13.74 -12.76
N VAL A 303 23.83 -14.19 -13.14
CA VAL A 303 22.96 -15.01 -12.29
C VAL A 303 22.64 -16.30 -13.02
N THR A 304 22.95 -17.46 -12.45
CA THR A 304 22.61 -18.77 -13.02
C THR A 304 21.50 -19.41 -12.20
N LEU A 305 20.42 -19.85 -12.88
CA LEU A 305 19.24 -20.43 -12.26
C LEU A 305 18.86 -21.75 -12.93
N LYS A 306 18.33 -22.67 -12.13
CA LYS A 306 17.61 -23.88 -12.56
C LYS A 306 16.10 -23.66 -12.39
N PRO A 307 15.25 -24.43 -13.09
CA PRO A 307 13.81 -24.36 -12.85
C PRO A 307 13.45 -24.54 -11.37
N GLY A 308 12.63 -23.62 -10.86
CA GLY A 308 12.25 -23.50 -9.45
C GLY A 308 13.15 -22.59 -8.61
N ASP A 309 14.33 -22.20 -9.09
CA ASP A 309 15.23 -21.34 -8.32
C ASP A 309 14.79 -19.87 -8.32
N TRP A 310 14.96 -19.23 -7.16
CA TRP A 310 14.97 -17.78 -7.01
C TRP A 310 16.40 -17.26 -6.96
N SER A 311 16.65 -16.12 -7.60
CA SER A 311 17.92 -15.39 -7.41
C SER A 311 17.98 -14.73 -6.03
N ASP A 312 19.18 -14.38 -5.59
CA ASP A 312 19.37 -13.30 -4.64
C ASP A 312 18.93 -11.98 -5.23
N TRP A 313 19.02 -10.89 -4.43
CA TRP A 313 18.78 -9.54 -4.93
C TRP A 313 19.74 -9.20 -6.08
N THR A 314 19.18 -8.76 -7.20
CA THR A 314 19.91 -8.25 -8.36
C THR A 314 19.76 -6.75 -8.42
N ASP A 315 20.88 -6.05 -8.60
CA ASP A 315 20.93 -4.59 -8.72
C ASP A 315 20.67 -4.16 -10.16
N PHE A 316 19.84 -3.16 -10.38
CA PHE A 316 19.54 -2.56 -11.68
C PHE A 316 19.92 -1.08 -11.72
N VAL A 317 20.52 -0.63 -12.83
CA VAL A 317 20.92 0.77 -13.01
C VAL A 317 20.31 1.33 -14.29
N PHE A 318 19.31 2.19 -14.14
CA PHE A 318 18.62 2.85 -15.24
C PHE A 318 19.23 4.24 -15.51
N PRO A 319 19.94 4.45 -16.64
CA PRO A 319 20.52 5.74 -16.99
C PRO A 319 19.46 6.70 -17.52
N PHE A 320 19.00 7.62 -16.69
CA PHE A 320 18.05 8.66 -17.07
C PHE A 320 18.67 9.64 -18.09
N ASN A 321 19.92 10.00 -17.85
CA ASN A 321 20.79 10.76 -18.71
C ASN A 321 22.27 10.55 -18.25
N PRO A 322 23.28 11.17 -18.87
CA PRO A 322 24.67 10.99 -18.45
C PRO A 322 24.97 11.33 -16.99
N VAL A 323 24.12 12.15 -16.34
CA VAL A 323 24.34 12.63 -14.97
C VAL A 323 23.46 11.90 -13.95
N ILE A 324 22.21 11.58 -14.32
CA ILE A 324 21.20 11.00 -13.42
C ILE A 324 21.02 9.51 -13.74
N LYS A 325 21.20 8.67 -12.73
CA LYS A 325 20.93 7.24 -12.77
C LYS A 325 19.98 6.88 -11.64
N LEU A 326 18.95 6.08 -11.94
CA LEU A 326 18.08 5.48 -10.94
C LEU A 326 18.53 4.06 -10.65
N LYS A 327 18.55 3.67 -9.39
CA LYS A 327 18.95 2.33 -8.96
C LYS A 327 17.77 1.58 -8.38
N GLY A 328 17.61 0.34 -8.81
CA GLY A 328 16.58 -0.56 -8.35
C GLY A 328 17.13 -1.91 -7.94
N ILE A 329 16.33 -2.67 -7.22
CA ILE A 329 16.61 -4.05 -6.84
C ILE A 329 15.39 -4.92 -7.14
N SER A 330 15.64 -6.15 -7.59
CA SER A 330 14.59 -7.14 -7.81
C SER A 330 15.16 -8.55 -7.76
N ARG A 331 14.31 -9.58 -7.91
CA ARG A 331 14.70 -11.00 -7.90
C ARG A 331 14.12 -11.71 -9.11
N PHE A 332 14.93 -12.55 -9.73
CA PHE A 332 14.48 -13.46 -10.79
C PHE A 332 13.98 -14.77 -10.19
N HIS A 333 13.01 -15.39 -10.88
CA HIS A 333 12.58 -16.76 -10.65
C HIS A 333 12.48 -17.50 -11.98
N LEU A 334 13.20 -18.61 -12.11
CA LEU A 334 13.13 -19.42 -13.32
C LEU A 334 12.03 -20.46 -13.22
N ILE A 335 10.99 -20.32 -14.03
CA ILE A 335 9.83 -21.21 -14.04
C ILE A 335 10.15 -22.46 -14.86
N SER A 336 10.67 -22.32 -16.08
CA SER A 336 11.02 -23.42 -16.96
C SER A 336 12.12 -23.05 -17.95
N VAL A 337 12.80 -24.08 -18.51
CA VAL A 337 13.69 -23.96 -19.66
C VAL A 337 13.17 -24.77 -20.84
N GLN A 338 12.37 -25.80 -20.57
CA GLN A 338 11.77 -26.69 -21.56
C GLN A 338 10.27 -26.86 -21.29
N PRO A 339 9.40 -26.93 -22.35
CA PRO A 339 9.76 -26.76 -23.76
C PRO A 339 10.19 -25.32 -24.10
N GLU A 340 9.70 -24.31 -23.34
CA GLU A 340 10.00 -22.88 -23.50
C GLU A 340 10.71 -22.34 -22.26
N VAL A 341 11.54 -21.31 -22.49
CA VAL A 341 12.09 -20.50 -21.40
C VAL A 341 10.97 -19.62 -20.85
N LYS A 342 10.69 -19.76 -19.54
CA LYS A 342 9.76 -18.94 -18.79
C LYS A 342 10.48 -18.40 -17.56
N LEU A 343 10.69 -17.10 -17.53
CA LEU A 343 11.42 -16.39 -16.47
C LEU A 343 10.57 -15.25 -15.92
N TYR A 344 10.42 -15.22 -14.62
CA TYR A 344 9.77 -14.14 -13.90
C TYR A 344 10.83 -13.20 -13.29
N LEU A 345 10.50 -11.90 -13.26
CA LEU A 345 11.23 -10.90 -12.49
C LEU A 345 10.24 -10.15 -11.61
N SER A 346 10.47 -10.16 -10.30
CA SER A 346 9.59 -9.46 -9.34
C SER A 346 9.55 -7.96 -9.62
N PRO A 347 8.55 -7.22 -9.14
CA PRO A 347 8.50 -5.77 -9.30
C PRO A 347 9.81 -5.12 -8.88
N ILE A 348 10.30 -4.16 -9.68
CA ILE A 348 11.59 -3.51 -9.40
C ILE A 348 11.39 -2.47 -8.30
N ASN A 349 11.92 -2.75 -7.14
CA ASN A 349 11.94 -1.86 -6.00
C ASN A 349 12.97 -0.75 -6.18
N PHE A 350 12.76 0.43 -5.62
CA PHE A 350 13.83 1.39 -5.45
C PHE A 350 14.90 0.81 -4.51
N ASP A 351 16.17 0.95 -4.88
CA ASP A 351 17.27 0.51 -4.03
C ASP A 351 17.33 1.37 -2.75
N PRO A 352 17.07 0.82 -1.56
CA PRO A 352 17.06 1.60 -0.32
C PRO A 352 18.41 2.24 0.01
N ARG A 353 19.51 1.72 -0.55
CA ARG A 353 20.87 2.29 -0.39
C ARG A 353 21.06 3.58 -1.19
N HIS A 354 20.25 3.79 -2.26
CA HIS A 354 20.46 4.84 -3.26
C HIS A 354 19.15 5.48 -3.73
N LEU A 355 18.33 5.91 -2.79
CA LEU A 355 17.04 6.55 -3.10
C LEU A 355 17.24 7.84 -3.90
N PRO A 356 16.36 8.12 -4.88
CA PRO A 356 16.39 9.38 -5.60
C PRO A 356 16.17 10.57 -4.63
N PRO A 357 16.83 11.72 -4.86
CA PRO A 357 16.61 12.91 -4.06
C PRO A 357 15.13 13.27 -3.97
N GLY A 358 14.60 13.38 -2.74
CA GLY A 358 13.20 13.71 -2.46
C GLY A 358 12.21 12.57 -2.59
N PHE A 359 12.62 11.37 -2.93
CA PHE A 359 11.79 10.18 -2.83
C PHE A 359 11.80 9.68 -1.38
N ARG A 360 10.74 10.03 -0.64
CA ARG A 360 10.69 9.90 0.81
C ARG A 360 9.93 8.64 1.24
N ILE A 361 10.64 7.53 1.33
CA ILE A 361 10.09 6.27 1.89
C ILE A 361 10.44 6.10 3.37
N SER A 362 11.30 6.98 3.92
CA SER A 362 11.66 6.92 5.34
C SER A 362 11.82 8.31 5.97
N THR A 363 11.63 8.36 7.27
CA THR A 363 12.06 9.48 8.12
C THR A 363 12.90 8.94 9.30
N PRO A 364 14.08 9.53 9.57
CA PRO A 364 14.80 10.47 8.70
C PRO A 364 15.12 9.85 7.32
N PRO A 365 15.37 10.65 6.27
CA PRO A 365 15.64 10.09 4.92
C PRO A 365 16.82 9.11 4.86
N LYS A 366 17.82 9.27 5.74
CA LYS A 366 18.97 8.36 5.86
C LYS A 366 18.65 7.02 6.52
N TRP A 367 17.48 6.87 7.14
CA TRP A 367 17.15 5.65 7.88
C TRP A 367 16.93 4.44 6.97
N ALA A 368 16.31 4.60 5.80
CA ALA A 368 16.17 3.50 4.84
C ALA A 368 17.52 2.89 4.41
N PRO A 369 18.55 3.70 4.02
CA PRO A 369 19.91 3.18 3.79
C PRO A 369 20.55 2.53 5.02
N GLU A 370 20.36 3.09 6.21
CA GLU A 370 20.89 2.52 7.46
C GLU A 370 20.28 1.15 7.77
N VAL A 371 18.96 1.00 7.59
CA VAL A 371 18.24 -0.27 7.73
C VAL A 371 18.77 -1.31 6.74
N ALA A 372 18.92 -0.93 5.47
CA ALA A 372 19.47 -1.83 4.44
C ALA A 372 20.90 -2.27 4.76
N LYS A 373 21.73 -1.36 5.28
CA LYS A 373 23.10 -1.69 5.70
C LYS A 373 23.15 -2.64 6.89
N GLN A 374 22.25 -2.47 7.85
CA GLN A 374 22.29 -3.22 9.11
C GLN A 374 21.57 -4.56 9.00
N TYR A 375 20.46 -4.64 8.28
CA TYR A 375 19.59 -5.82 8.26
C TYR A 375 19.56 -6.54 6.90
N GLY A 376 20.19 -5.96 5.88
CA GLY A 376 20.17 -6.46 4.51
C GLY A 376 19.12 -5.74 3.65
N LEU A 377 19.13 -6.04 2.34
CA LEU A 377 18.16 -5.49 1.40
C LEU A 377 16.75 -5.98 1.73
N TYR A 378 15.77 -5.13 1.50
CA TYR A 378 14.35 -5.39 1.75
C TYR A 378 13.48 -4.76 0.66
N LYS A 379 12.24 -5.22 0.52
CA LYS A 379 11.29 -4.64 -0.41
C LYS A 379 10.86 -3.24 0.05
N THR A 380 11.12 -2.25 -0.79
CA THR A 380 10.72 -0.86 -0.54
C THR A 380 9.34 -0.53 -1.08
N LEU A 381 8.81 -1.38 -1.96
CA LEU A 381 7.47 -1.30 -2.52
C LEU A 381 6.40 -1.41 -1.42
N GLY A 382 5.36 -0.60 -1.50
CA GLY A 382 4.27 -0.62 -0.52
C GLY A 382 3.34 -1.83 -0.66
N TRP A 383 3.23 -2.43 -1.85
CA TRP A 383 2.57 -3.71 -2.12
C TRP A 383 3.64 -4.79 -2.20
N GLN A 384 4.09 -5.27 -1.05
CA GLN A 384 5.33 -6.05 -0.95
C GLN A 384 5.24 -7.47 -1.52
N ILE A 385 4.05 -8.08 -1.50
CA ILE A 385 3.82 -9.44 -1.99
C ILE A 385 3.04 -9.35 -3.29
N ASP A 386 3.64 -9.87 -4.37
CA ASP A 386 3.03 -9.81 -5.69
C ASP A 386 1.81 -10.75 -5.79
N THR A 387 0.65 -10.15 -6.05
CA THR A 387 -0.60 -10.86 -6.32
C THR A 387 -0.98 -10.83 -7.80
N TRP A 388 -0.31 -9.99 -8.61
CA TRP A 388 -0.63 -9.85 -10.03
C TRP A 388 -0.22 -11.08 -10.83
N ALA A 389 1.01 -11.56 -10.62
CA ALA A 389 1.51 -12.71 -11.37
C ALA A 389 0.64 -13.96 -11.18
N ILE A 390 0.18 -14.24 -9.98
CA ILE A 390 -0.70 -15.40 -9.73
C ILE A 390 -2.13 -15.14 -10.23
N SER A 391 -2.66 -13.93 -10.07
CA SER A 391 -4.00 -13.59 -10.57
C SER A 391 -4.08 -13.65 -12.09
N GLU A 392 -3.00 -13.29 -12.78
CA GLU A 392 -2.88 -13.38 -14.24
C GLU A 392 -2.40 -14.76 -14.72
N GLY A 393 -2.12 -15.72 -13.80
CA GLY A 393 -1.70 -17.11 -14.08
C GLY A 393 -0.28 -17.23 -14.62
N PHE A 394 0.60 -16.30 -14.29
CA PHE A 394 2.04 -16.35 -14.58
C PHE A 394 2.86 -16.92 -13.41
N ALA A 395 2.26 -17.04 -12.24
CA ALA A 395 2.80 -17.69 -11.06
C ALA A 395 1.84 -18.77 -10.57
N ASP A 396 2.38 -19.78 -9.91
CA ASP A 396 1.60 -20.76 -9.17
C ASP A 396 1.57 -20.45 -7.66
N GLU A 397 0.82 -21.25 -6.91
CA GLU A 397 0.69 -21.12 -5.45
C GLU A 397 2.02 -21.28 -4.73
N GLN A 398 2.93 -22.12 -5.25
CA GLN A 398 4.25 -22.33 -4.62
C GLN A 398 5.12 -21.08 -4.78
N MET A 399 5.17 -20.50 -5.97
CA MET A 399 5.93 -19.30 -6.25
C MET A 399 5.44 -18.11 -5.41
N PHE A 400 4.11 -17.94 -5.27
CA PHE A 400 3.51 -16.93 -4.40
C PHE A 400 3.93 -17.17 -2.94
N TRP A 401 3.83 -18.41 -2.47
CA TRP A 401 4.15 -18.78 -1.09
C TRP A 401 5.62 -18.54 -0.75
N ASP A 402 6.52 -18.83 -1.68
CA ASP A 402 7.97 -18.61 -1.52
C ASP A 402 8.29 -17.11 -1.44
N ASP A 403 7.71 -16.28 -2.31
CA ASP A 403 7.89 -14.82 -2.27
C ASP A 403 7.30 -14.20 -0.99
N MET A 404 6.13 -14.68 -0.55
CA MET A 404 5.51 -14.29 0.71
C MET A 404 6.42 -14.62 1.90
N ASN A 405 6.91 -15.86 2.01
CA ASN A 405 7.80 -16.27 3.10
C ASN A 405 9.10 -15.46 3.11
N PHE A 406 9.69 -15.22 1.94
CA PHE A 406 10.88 -14.39 1.83
C PHE A 406 10.63 -12.97 2.35
N THR A 407 9.50 -12.37 1.98
CA THR A 407 9.11 -11.02 2.41
C THR A 407 8.88 -10.97 3.92
N VAL A 408 8.14 -11.95 4.46
CA VAL A 408 7.86 -12.02 5.91
C VAL A 408 9.14 -12.24 6.71
N ALA A 409 10.05 -13.09 6.24
CA ALA A 409 11.32 -13.35 6.92
C ALA A 409 12.17 -12.06 7.02
N GLN A 410 12.22 -11.24 5.97
CA GLN A 410 12.92 -9.96 5.99
C GLN A 410 12.26 -8.96 6.95
N ASN A 411 10.95 -8.82 6.90
CA ASN A 411 10.20 -7.92 7.77
C ASN A 411 10.31 -8.35 9.25
N ARG A 412 10.24 -9.66 9.54
CA ARG A 412 10.40 -10.20 10.88
C ARG A 412 11.81 -9.95 11.44
N LYS A 413 12.85 -10.16 10.63
CA LYS A 413 14.24 -9.86 11.03
C LYS A 413 14.40 -8.39 11.48
N MET A 414 13.81 -7.45 10.74
CA MET A 414 13.79 -6.04 11.12
C MET A 414 12.96 -5.80 12.39
N PHE A 415 11.77 -6.39 12.45
CA PHE A 415 10.88 -6.29 13.61
C PHE A 415 11.53 -6.76 14.90
N ASP A 416 12.14 -7.94 14.91
CA ASP A 416 12.82 -8.53 16.07
C ASP A 416 13.94 -7.60 16.58
N ALA A 417 14.68 -6.99 15.66
CA ALA A 417 15.72 -6.02 16.01
C ALA A 417 15.13 -4.72 16.60
N PHE A 418 14.05 -4.22 16.00
CA PHE A 418 13.38 -3.00 16.46
C PHE A 418 12.71 -3.16 17.82
N LEU A 419 12.21 -4.36 18.15
CA LEU A 419 11.66 -4.68 19.46
C LEU A 419 12.68 -4.51 20.58
N GLN A 420 14.00 -4.66 20.30
CA GLN A 420 15.07 -4.45 21.27
C GLN A 420 15.48 -2.99 21.46
N GLY A 421 14.97 -2.09 20.63
CA GLY A 421 15.29 -0.65 20.68
C GLY A 421 14.69 0.08 21.91
N ASP A 422 14.96 1.38 22.02
CA ASP A 422 14.59 2.26 23.13
C ASP A 422 13.33 3.12 22.86
N LYS A 423 12.47 2.71 21.91
CA LYS A 423 11.31 3.51 21.52
C LYS A 423 10.17 3.39 22.54
N ASP A 424 9.52 4.51 22.84
CA ASP A 424 8.31 4.55 23.69
C ASP A 424 7.10 3.99 22.93
N LEU A 425 7.05 4.24 21.63
CA LEU A 425 6.00 3.75 20.73
C LEU A 425 6.62 3.02 19.54
N MET A 426 6.22 1.77 19.34
CA MET A 426 6.53 0.99 18.15
C MET A 426 5.24 0.57 17.47
N VAL A 427 5.14 0.82 16.16
CA VAL A 427 4.02 0.41 15.31
C VAL A 427 4.56 -0.35 14.11
N GLN A 428 4.16 -1.59 13.93
CA GLN A 428 4.56 -2.41 12.79
C GLN A 428 3.31 -3.01 12.15
N CYS A 429 3.22 -2.97 10.82
CA CYS A 429 2.18 -3.66 10.05
C CYS A 429 2.78 -4.77 9.17
N PHE A 430 2.09 -5.92 9.10
CA PHE A 430 2.37 -7.02 8.19
C PHE A 430 1.18 -7.26 7.29
N GLU A 431 1.37 -7.25 5.96
CA GLU A 431 0.28 -7.38 4.99
C GLU A 431 -0.01 -8.83 4.57
N PHE A 432 0.84 -9.80 4.94
CA PHE A 432 0.79 -11.14 4.34
C PHE A 432 -0.49 -11.94 4.60
N PRO A 433 -1.19 -11.83 5.76
CA PRO A 433 -2.43 -12.58 5.95
C PRO A 433 -3.51 -12.17 4.95
N ASP A 434 -3.62 -10.87 4.63
CA ASP A 434 -4.52 -10.32 3.62
C ASP A 434 -4.23 -10.92 2.23
N ARG A 435 -2.95 -10.90 1.82
CA ARG A 435 -2.56 -11.43 0.51
C ARG A 435 -2.86 -12.91 0.37
N VAL A 436 -2.63 -13.68 1.43
CA VAL A 436 -3.00 -15.11 1.48
C VAL A 436 -4.52 -15.29 1.44
N GLY A 437 -5.28 -14.47 2.16
CA GLY A 437 -6.74 -14.46 2.13
C GLY A 437 -7.29 -14.26 0.71
N HIS A 438 -6.80 -13.25 0.00
CA HIS A 438 -7.23 -13.00 -1.39
C HIS A 438 -6.96 -14.18 -2.33
N VAL A 439 -5.78 -14.80 -2.25
CA VAL A 439 -5.33 -15.81 -3.22
C VAL A 439 -5.84 -17.21 -2.91
N PHE A 440 -5.81 -17.63 -1.64
CA PHE A 440 -6.03 -19.03 -1.26
C PHE A 440 -7.45 -19.35 -0.78
N TRP A 441 -8.32 -18.37 -0.59
CA TRP A 441 -9.67 -18.58 -0.08
C TRP A 441 -10.46 -19.62 -0.87
N ARG A 442 -10.34 -19.60 -2.21
CA ARG A 442 -10.98 -20.58 -3.11
C ARG A 442 -10.62 -22.02 -2.82
N LEU A 443 -9.45 -22.28 -2.22
CA LEU A 443 -8.99 -23.64 -1.90
C LEU A 443 -9.46 -24.12 -0.53
N MET A 444 -9.94 -23.19 0.31
CA MET A 444 -10.58 -23.48 1.59
C MET A 444 -12.11 -23.60 1.48
N ASP A 445 -12.71 -22.99 0.46
CA ASP A 445 -14.15 -22.91 0.23
C ASP A 445 -14.60 -23.82 -0.93
N PRO A 446 -15.13 -25.05 -0.67
CA PRO A 446 -15.56 -25.96 -1.72
C PRO A 446 -16.73 -25.47 -2.58
N GLN A 447 -17.43 -24.41 -2.16
CA GLN A 447 -18.53 -23.78 -2.92
C GLN A 447 -18.03 -22.66 -3.85
N HIS A 448 -16.75 -22.31 -3.78
CA HIS A 448 -16.19 -21.26 -4.62
C HIS A 448 -16.12 -21.72 -6.07
N PRO A 449 -16.55 -20.91 -7.08
CA PRO A 449 -16.53 -21.31 -8.50
C PRO A 449 -15.14 -21.66 -9.05
N ALA A 450 -14.06 -21.14 -8.44
CA ALA A 450 -12.67 -21.46 -8.76
C ALA A 450 -12.05 -22.52 -7.83
N TYR A 451 -12.85 -23.30 -7.09
CA TYR A 451 -12.34 -24.36 -6.24
C TYR A 451 -11.68 -25.48 -7.07
N ASP A 452 -10.46 -25.84 -6.72
CA ASP A 452 -9.74 -26.98 -7.30
C ASP A 452 -9.39 -27.99 -6.18
N ALA A 453 -10.03 -29.16 -6.23
CA ALA A 453 -9.86 -30.19 -5.23
C ALA A 453 -8.44 -30.76 -5.17
N LYS A 454 -7.67 -30.74 -6.28
CA LYS A 454 -6.28 -31.22 -6.30
C LYS A 454 -5.35 -30.23 -5.61
N LEU A 455 -5.52 -28.94 -5.94
CA LEU A 455 -4.76 -27.87 -5.27
C LEU A 455 -5.13 -27.77 -3.78
N ALA A 456 -6.39 -27.97 -3.43
CA ALA A 456 -6.87 -27.92 -2.05
C ALA A 456 -6.22 -28.99 -1.13
N VAL A 457 -5.78 -30.15 -1.68
CA VAL A 457 -5.02 -31.16 -0.91
C VAL A 457 -3.73 -30.54 -0.35
N LYS A 458 -3.05 -29.68 -1.09
CA LYS A 458 -1.77 -29.07 -0.69
C LYS A 458 -1.96 -27.70 -0.03
N TRP A 459 -2.98 -26.94 -0.45
CA TRP A 459 -3.11 -25.53 -0.15
C TRP A 459 -4.40 -25.14 0.58
N GLY A 460 -5.30 -26.10 0.86
CA GLY A 460 -6.55 -25.81 1.55
C GLY A 460 -6.38 -25.29 2.98
N ASP A 461 -5.22 -25.52 3.59
CA ASP A 461 -4.81 -25.00 4.89
C ASP A 461 -3.91 -23.74 4.83
N ALA A 462 -3.69 -23.17 3.65
CA ALA A 462 -2.77 -22.05 3.46
C ALA A 462 -3.11 -20.84 4.36
N LEU A 463 -4.40 -20.53 4.49
CA LEU A 463 -4.84 -19.44 5.38
C LEU A 463 -4.51 -19.76 6.85
N GLU A 464 -4.77 -20.98 7.31
CA GLU A 464 -4.43 -21.41 8.67
C GLU A 464 -2.93 -21.31 8.92
N ARG A 465 -2.09 -21.79 7.98
CA ARG A 465 -0.62 -21.70 8.08
C ARG A 465 -0.15 -20.25 8.14
N SER A 466 -0.79 -19.33 7.42
CA SER A 466 -0.46 -17.92 7.52
C SER A 466 -0.77 -17.34 8.91
N TYR A 467 -1.88 -17.76 9.53
CA TYR A 467 -2.22 -17.36 10.90
C TYR A 467 -1.26 -18.00 11.94
N GLN A 468 -0.78 -19.19 11.72
CA GLN A 468 0.25 -19.82 12.58
C GLN A 468 1.56 -19.04 12.49
N LEU A 469 1.95 -18.58 11.29
CA LEU A 469 3.11 -17.70 11.10
C LEU A 469 2.89 -16.35 11.83
N MET A 470 1.72 -15.75 11.70
CA MET A 470 1.32 -14.57 12.45
C MET A 470 1.42 -14.81 13.97
N ASP A 471 0.87 -15.91 14.47
CA ASP A 471 0.90 -16.27 15.89
C ASP A 471 2.33 -16.37 16.43
N SER A 472 3.27 -16.88 15.64
CA SER A 472 4.67 -16.92 16.01
C SER A 472 5.30 -15.52 16.16
N ILE A 473 4.95 -14.58 15.28
CA ILE A 473 5.40 -13.17 15.35
C ILE A 473 4.78 -12.48 16.58
N VAL A 474 3.51 -12.79 16.90
CA VAL A 474 2.87 -12.32 18.14
C VAL A 474 3.63 -12.84 19.37
N GLY A 475 4.12 -14.08 19.34
CA GLY A 475 4.96 -14.64 20.40
C GLY A 475 6.22 -13.82 20.68
N ASP A 476 6.91 -13.35 19.62
CA ASP A 476 8.09 -12.48 19.75
C ASP A 476 7.71 -11.12 20.34
N ALA A 477 6.59 -10.54 19.91
CA ALA A 477 6.07 -9.28 20.45
C ALA A 477 5.67 -9.41 21.94
N MET A 478 5.06 -10.53 22.34
CA MET A 478 4.70 -10.80 23.74
C MET A 478 5.93 -10.89 24.63
N ALA A 479 6.98 -11.60 24.19
CA ALA A 479 8.23 -11.70 24.92
C ALA A 479 8.91 -10.34 25.09
N ALA A 480 8.90 -9.50 24.04
CA ALA A 480 9.41 -8.15 24.12
C ALA A 480 8.56 -7.24 25.04
N ALA A 481 7.24 -7.37 24.97
CA ALA A 481 6.34 -6.61 25.84
C ALA A 481 6.55 -6.97 27.33
N GLU A 482 6.72 -8.23 27.64
CA GLU A 482 7.03 -8.70 29.01
C GLU A 482 8.39 -8.15 29.46
N LYS A 483 9.45 -8.31 28.66
CA LYS A 483 10.80 -7.84 28.95
C LYS A 483 10.85 -6.33 29.24
N HIS A 484 10.09 -5.54 28.49
CA HIS A 484 10.10 -4.07 28.57
C HIS A 484 8.96 -3.49 29.41
N ASN A 485 8.14 -4.32 30.04
CA ASN A 485 6.91 -3.92 30.73
C ASN A 485 6.03 -3.02 29.86
N ALA A 486 5.85 -3.40 28.59
CA ALA A 486 5.14 -2.63 27.59
C ALA A 486 3.68 -3.07 27.47
N THR A 487 2.81 -2.13 27.09
CA THR A 487 1.47 -2.50 26.60
C THR A 487 1.61 -3.02 25.17
N LEU A 488 1.12 -4.23 24.93
CA LEU A 488 1.03 -4.84 23.61
C LEU A 488 -0.40 -4.77 23.10
N ILE A 489 -0.59 -4.17 21.93
CA ILE A 489 -1.85 -4.19 21.17
C ILE A 489 -1.57 -4.96 19.87
N VAL A 490 -2.37 -6.00 19.61
CA VAL A 490 -2.37 -6.74 18.34
C VAL A 490 -3.71 -6.54 17.69
N LEU A 491 -3.72 -6.13 16.41
CA LEU A 491 -4.99 -5.82 15.72
C LEU A 491 -4.91 -6.14 14.23
N SER A 492 -6.11 -6.24 13.62
CA SER A 492 -6.29 -6.22 12.17
C SER A 492 -7.32 -5.16 11.80
N ASP A 493 -7.12 -4.54 10.69
CA ASP A 493 -7.98 -3.47 10.16
C ASP A 493 -9.34 -3.95 9.66
N HIS A 494 -9.45 -5.19 9.20
CA HIS A 494 -10.66 -5.93 8.80
C HIS A 494 -10.44 -7.44 8.83
N GLY A 495 -11.51 -8.20 8.63
CA GLY A 495 -11.50 -9.63 8.36
C GLY A 495 -11.75 -9.92 6.88
N PHE A 496 -12.26 -11.13 6.57
CA PHE A 496 -12.46 -11.63 5.21
C PHE A 496 -13.80 -12.35 5.03
N ALA A 497 -14.25 -12.42 3.78
CA ALA A 497 -15.40 -13.22 3.34
C ALA A 497 -15.09 -13.91 2.01
N SER A 498 -15.88 -14.90 1.64
CA SER A 498 -15.78 -15.54 0.32
C SER A 498 -16.24 -14.58 -0.78
N PHE A 499 -15.51 -14.54 -1.89
CA PHE A 499 -15.91 -13.79 -3.08
C PHE A 499 -16.32 -14.77 -4.20
N ARG A 500 -17.55 -15.29 -4.14
CA ARG A 500 -18.07 -16.29 -5.09
C ARG A 500 -18.74 -15.67 -6.31
N LYS A 501 -19.39 -14.50 -6.15
CA LYS A 501 -20.11 -13.80 -7.23
C LYS A 501 -19.85 -12.30 -7.22
N SER A 502 -19.60 -11.77 -8.40
CA SER A 502 -19.52 -10.31 -8.68
C SER A 502 -20.90 -9.72 -8.85
N VAL A 503 -21.14 -8.53 -8.30
CA VAL A 503 -22.36 -7.73 -8.49
C VAL A 503 -22.04 -6.49 -9.31
N ASN A 504 -22.75 -6.30 -10.42
CA ASN A 504 -22.57 -5.20 -11.37
C ASN A 504 -23.60 -4.09 -11.09
N TYR A 505 -23.27 -3.14 -10.22
CA TYR A 505 -24.21 -2.09 -9.80
C TYR A 505 -24.61 -1.15 -10.94
N ASP A 506 -23.68 -0.75 -11.83
CA ASP A 506 -24.04 0.10 -12.98
C ASP A 506 -25.00 -0.61 -13.93
N THR A 507 -24.84 -1.92 -14.13
CA THR A 507 -25.81 -2.74 -14.87
C THR A 507 -27.18 -2.72 -14.19
N TRP A 508 -27.22 -2.84 -12.85
CA TRP A 508 -28.45 -2.74 -12.09
C TRP A 508 -29.09 -1.34 -12.22
N LEU A 509 -28.30 -0.27 -12.17
CA LEU A 509 -28.77 1.12 -12.34
C LEU A 509 -29.35 1.33 -13.76
N VAL A 510 -28.71 0.77 -14.79
CA VAL A 510 -29.22 0.83 -16.17
C VAL A 510 -30.55 0.05 -16.31
N MET A 511 -30.62 -1.19 -15.82
CA MET A 511 -31.81 -2.03 -15.89
C MET A 511 -33.01 -1.41 -15.15
N ASN A 512 -32.77 -0.60 -14.12
CA ASN A 512 -33.79 0.05 -13.32
C ASN A 512 -34.04 1.52 -13.70
N GLY A 513 -33.44 2.03 -14.77
CA GLY A 513 -33.70 3.35 -15.34
C GLY A 513 -33.10 4.52 -14.54
N TYR A 514 -32.08 4.26 -13.69
CA TYR A 514 -31.33 5.31 -12.97
C TYR A 514 -30.15 5.81 -13.78
N MET A 515 -29.57 4.96 -14.61
CA MET A 515 -28.51 5.28 -15.57
C MET A 515 -29.00 5.02 -17.01
N THR A 516 -28.66 5.90 -17.94
CA THR A 516 -29.06 5.81 -19.34
C THR A 516 -27.83 5.72 -20.23
N LEU A 517 -27.86 4.77 -21.16
CA LEU A 517 -26.82 4.61 -22.18
C LEU A 517 -27.20 5.33 -23.48
N LYS A 518 -26.20 5.82 -24.20
CA LYS A 518 -26.37 6.38 -25.56
C LYS A 518 -26.79 5.30 -26.51
N THR A 519 -27.75 5.58 -27.38
CA THR A 519 -28.24 4.64 -28.41
C THR A 519 -27.16 4.33 -29.43
N GLY A 520 -27.05 3.05 -29.81
CA GLY A 520 -26.14 2.59 -30.88
C GLY A 520 -24.70 2.35 -30.46
N VAL A 521 -24.35 2.49 -29.19
CA VAL A 521 -23.01 2.22 -28.68
C VAL A 521 -22.97 0.85 -28.01
N GLN A 522 -22.02 0.02 -28.43
CA GLN A 522 -21.78 -1.26 -27.75
C GLN A 522 -21.12 -1.02 -26.40
N VAL A 523 -21.64 -1.68 -25.38
CA VAL A 523 -21.03 -1.70 -24.03
C VAL A 523 -19.78 -2.56 -24.12
N LYS A 524 -18.62 -1.97 -23.81
CA LYS A 524 -17.35 -2.70 -23.69
C LYS A 524 -17.11 -3.07 -22.24
N GLU A 525 -16.65 -4.28 -22.03
CA GLU A 525 -16.10 -4.67 -20.72
C GLU A 525 -14.84 -3.87 -20.44
N ARG A 526 -14.63 -3.54 -19.15
CA ARG A 526 -13.49 -2.77 -18.67
C ARG A 526 -12.54 -3.70 -17.95
N ASN A 527 -11.26 -3.41 -18.01
CA ASN A 527 -10.22 -4.06 -17.22
C ASN A 527 -9.47 -3.03 -16.35
N VAL A 528 -8.62 -3.52 -15.45
CA VAL A 528 -7.86 -2.65 -14.53
C VAL A 528 -6.93 -1.68 -15.27
N GLU A 529 -6.49 -2.01 -16.49
CA GLU A 529 -5.68 -1.11 -17.34
C GLU A 529 -6.37 0.21 -17.64
N MET A 530 -7.69 0.17 -17.82
CA MET A 530 -8.48 1.34 -18.15
C MET A 530 -8.60 2.36 -17.01
N LEU A 531 -8.19 2.01 -15.78
CA LEU A 531 -7.99 2.99 -14.70
C LEU A 531 -7.01 4.10 -15.09
N PHE A 532 -6.10 3.78 -16.00
CA PHE A 532 -5.00 4.66 -16.40
C PHE A 532 -5.16 5.19 -17.81
N ASP A 533 -6.10 4.65 -18.61
CA ASP A 533 -6.50 5.16 -19.92
C ASP A 533 -7.68 6.12 -19.79
N GLN A 534 -7.38 7.38 -19.54
CA GLN A 534 -8.36 8.44 -19.27
C GLN A 534 -9.30 8.77 -20.45
N GLY A 535 -9.12 8.16 -21.63
CA GLY A 535 -9.85 8.53 -22.82
C GLY A 535 -11.23 7.88 -22.99
N GLN A 536 -11.52 6.77 -22.34
CA GLN A 536 -12.69 5.94 -22.67
C GLN A 536 -13.68 5.68 -21.52
N PHE A 537 -13.47 6.28 -20.34
CA PHE A 537 -14.42 6.17 -19.24
C PHE A 537 -15.75 6.83 -19.60
N TRP A 538 -16.85 6.14 -19.34
CA TRP A 538 -18.20 6.67 -19.47
C TRP A 538 -18.61 7.15 -20.88
N GLU A 539 -17.87 6.80 -21.94
CA GLU A 539 -18.20 7.23 -23.33
C GLU A 539 -19.62 6.84 -23.76
N ASN A 540 -20.14 5.77 -23.19
CA ASN A 540 -21.45 5.19 -23.51
C ASN A 540 -22.59 5.76 -22.65
N VAL A 541 -22.30 6.56 -21.62
CA VAL A 541 -23.30 7.09 -20.70
C VAL A 541 -23.90 8.42 -21.21
N ASP A 542 -25.23 8.49 -21.23
CA ASP A 542 -25.98 9.75 -21.44
C ASP A 542 -26.19 10.44 -20.09
N TRP A 543 -25.25 11.31 -19.71
CA TRP A 543 -25.29 12.04 -18.46
C TRP A 543 -26.50 12.97 -18.33
N SER A 544 -27.08 13.42 -19.45
CA SER A 544 -28.28 14.29 -19.44
C SER A 544 -29.54 13.56 -18.97
N LYS A 545 -29.49 12.23 -18.85
CA LYS A 545 -30.59 11.35 -18.41
C LYS A 545 -30.20 10.43 -17.26
N THR A 546 -28.95 10.45 -16.83
CA THR A 546 -28.42 9.61 -15.74
C THR A 546 -28.59 10.31 -14.40
N ARG A 547 -29.35 9.69 -13.48
CA ARG A 547 -29.63 10.23 -12.14
C ARG A 547 -28.65 9.74 -11.09
N ALA A 548 -28.11 8.52 -11.24
CA ALA A 548 -27.13 7.92 -10.33
C ALA A 548 -26.16 7.04 -11.09
N TYR A 549 -24.96 6.85 -10.55
CA TYR A 549 -23.90 6.00 -11.09
C TYR A 549 -23.09 5.38 -9.94
N ALA A 550 -22.50 4.21 -10.17
CA ALA A 550 -21.63 3.56 -9.21
C ALA A 550 -20.16 3.70 -9.66
N MET A 551 -19.26 3.86 -8.71
CA MET A 551 -17.81 3.86 -8.92
C MET A 551 -17.12 3.55 -7.60
N GLY A 552 -15.94 2.90 -7.66
CA GLY A 552 -15.23 2.45 -6.48
C GLY A 552 -15.74 1.09 -6.03
N LEU A 553 -15.38 0.72 -4.80
CA LEU A 553 -15.61 -0.61 -4.28
C LEU A 553 -16.87 -0.67 -3.40
N GLY A 554 -18.02 -0.21 -3.96
CA GLY A 554 -19.31 -0.28 -3.32
C GLY A 554 -20.04 1.06 -3.15
N GLU A 555 -19.61 2.11 -3.86
CA GLU A 555 -20.15 3.45 -3.73
C GLU A 555 -21.12 3.79 -4.86
N ILE A 556 -22.18 4.53 -4.52
CA ILE A 556 -23.12 5.12 -5.46
C ILE A 556 -23.18 6.64 -5.25
N TYR A 557 -23.07 7.37 -6.36
CA TYR A 557 -23.16 8.80 -6.44
C TYR A 557 -24.46 9.22 -7.11
N ILE A 558 -25.12 10.24 -6.56
CA ILE A 558 -26.22 10.95 -7.22
C ILE A 558 -25.62 11.95 -8.20
N ASN A 559 -26.07 11.95 -9.45
CA ASN A 559 -25.63 12.91 -10.46
C ASN A 559 -26.26 14.28 -10.20
N MET A 560 -25.71 14.98 -9.20
CA MET A 560 -26.30 16.18 -8.56
C MET A 560 -25.91 17.47 -9.27
N LYS A 561 -26.88 18.34 -9.53
CA LYS A 561 -26.65 19.71 -10.05
C LYS A 561 -25.74 20.50 -9.13
N GLY A 562 -24.75 21.16 -9.73
CA GLY A 562 -23.79 22.01 -9.01
C GLY A 562 -22.64 21.25 -8.33
N ARG A 563 -22.71 19.92 -8.28
CA ARG A 563 -21.63 19.05 -7.78
C ARG A 563 -20.93 18.33 -8.94
N GLU A 564 -21.68 17.60 -9.75
CA GLU A 564 -21.16 16.95 -10.95
C GLU A 564 -21.24 17.87 -12.16
N ALA A 565 -20.27 17.69 -13.09
CA ALA A 565 -20.17 18.54 -14.31
C ALA A 565 -21.44 18.53 -15.16
N GLN A 566 -22.15 17.42 -15.24
CA GLN A 566 -23.39 17.22 -15.98
C GLN A 566 -24.53 16.74 -15.05
N GLY A 567 -24.53 17.24 -13.81
CA GLY A 567 -25.54 16.87 -12.82
C GLY A 567 -26.95 17.31 -13.21
N ILE A 568 -27.94 16.41 -13.01
CA ILE A 568 -29.36 16.66 -13.36
C ILE A 568 -30.31 16.61 -12.16
N VAL A 569 -29.93 15.96 -11.07
CA VAL A 569 -30.75 15.84 -9.85
C VAL A 569 -30.58 17.09 -8.99
N ASN A 570 -31.68 17.73 -8.60
CA ASN A 570 -31.62 18.90 -7.72
C ASN A 570 -31.20 18.48 -6.30
N PRO A 571 -30.30 19.23 -5.63
CA PRO A 571 -29.96 18.99 -4.23
C PRO A 571 -31.19 19.18 -3.32
N GLY A 572 -31.21 18.50 -2.19
CA GLY A 572 -32.32 18.55 -1.22
C GLY A 572 -33.37 17.48 -1.49
N PRO A 573 -34.68 17.79 -1.46
CA PRO A 573 -35.76 16.79 -1.41
C PRO A 573 -35.73 15.75 -2.56
N GLU A 574 -35.36 16.15 -3.76
CA GLU A 574 -35.26 15.25 -4.93
C GLU A 574 -34.11 14.23 -4.73
N ALA A 575 -32.94 14.70 -4.34
CA ALA A 575 -31.82 13.83 -4.07
C ALA A 575 -32.09 12.88 -2.88
N GLU A 576 -32.71 13.37 -1.81
CA GLU A 576 -33.07 12.54 -0.66
C GLU A 576 -34.13 11.47 -1.01
N ALA A 577 -35.13 11.82 -1.81
CA ALA A 577 -36.13 10.86 -2.30
C ALA A 577 -35.47 9.77 -3.15
N LEU A 578 -34.53 10.15 -4.03
CA LEU A 578 -33.79 9.21 -4.87
C LEU A 578 -32.88 8.29 -4.04
N LYS A 579 -32.18 8.81 -3.03
CA LYS A 579 -31.40 7.99 -2.09
C LYS A 579 -32.28 6.95 -1.38
N ALA A 580 -33.44 7.38 -0.85
CA ALA A 580 -34.36 6.48 -0.18
C ALA A 580 -34.93 5.39 -1.11
N GLU A 581 -35.25 5.76 -2.37
CA GLU A 581 -35.68 4.80 -3.38
C GLU A 581 -34.60 3.76 -3.70
N LEU A 582 -33.36 4.22 -3.96
CA LEU A 582 -32.22 3.33 -4.24
C LEU A 582 -31.93 2.40 -3.09
N LYS A 583 -31.93 2.89 -1.85
CA LYS A 583 -31.73 2.07 -0.64
C LYS A 583 -32.75 0.93 -0.57
N THR A 584 -34.02 1.23 -0.77
CA THR A 584 -35.12 0.25 -0.70
C THR A 584 -35.00 -0.80 -1.81
N ARG A 585 -34.80 -0.37 -3.04
CA ARG A 585 -34.81 -1.27 -4.22
C ARG A 585 -33.55 -2.13 -4.31
N LEU A 586 -32.37 -1.61 -3.95
CA LEU A 586 -31.13 -2.39 -3.97
C LEU A 586 -31.15 -3.54 -2.97
N VAL A 587 -31.64 -3.32 -1.73
CA VAL A 587 -31.72 -4.39 -0.73
C VAL A 587 -32.72 -5.49 -1.14
N GLN A 588 -33.74 -5.15 -1.94
CA GLN A 588 -34.72 -6.11 -2.44
C GLN A 588 -34.21 -6.97 -3.60
N PHE A 589 -33.05 -6.63 -4.16
CA PHE A 589 -32.46 -7.39 -5.24
C PHE A 589 -32.14 -8.83 -4.79
N THR A 590 -32.59 -9.80 -5.57
CA THR A 590 -32.45 -11.24 -5.29
C THR A 590 -31.63 -11.90 -6.38
N ASP A 591 -30.71 -12.76 -6.00
CA ASP A 591 -29.97 -13.63 -6.91
C ASP A 591 -30.94 -14.69 -7.48
N PRO A 592 -31.18 -14.71 -8.81
CA PRO A 592 -32.15 -15.62 -9.42
C PRO A 592 -31.73 -17.10 -9.36
N GLU A 593 -30.45 -17.40 -9.09
CA GLU A 593 -29.97 -18.78 -9.05
C GLU A 593 -30.24 -19.47 -7.71
N ASN A 594 -30.17 -18.72 -6.59
CA ASN A 594 -30.26 -19.31 -5.26
C ASN A 594 -31.31 -18.64 -4.35
N GLY A 595 -31.91 -17.53 -4.79
CA GLY A 595 -32.91 -16.78 -4.02
C GLY A 595 -32.33 -15.91 -2.90
N GLU A 596 -31.00 -15.83 -2.76
CA GLU A 596 -30.36 -15.00 -1.74
C GLU A 596 -30.35 -13.52 -2.13
N HIS A 597 -30.14 -12.65 -1.14
CA HIS A 597 -29.96 -11.23 -1.34
C HIS A 597 -28.46 -10.90 -1.39
N PRO A 598 -27.89 -10.50 -2.56
CA PRO A 598 -26.48 -10.11 -2.63
C PRO A 598 -26.16 -8.91 -1.74
N ILE A 599 -27.08 -7.95 -1.67
CA ILE A 599 -26.89 -6.70 -0.93
C ILE A 599 -27.48 -6.84 0.47
N ARG A 600 -26.64 -6.61 1.49
CA ARG A 600 -27.04 -6.68 2.90
C ARG A 600 -27.66 -5.35 3.37
N ARG A 601 -26.97 -4.24 3.12
CA ARG A 601 -27.41 -2.90 3.51
C ARG A 601 -26.99 -1.89 2.45
N VAL A 602 -27.75 -0.80 2.37
CA VAL A 602 -27.35 0.42 1.67
C VAL A 602 -27.43 1.56 2.66
N LEU A 603 -26.30 2.18 2.93
CA LEU A 603 -26.14 3.18 3.97
C LEU A 603 -25.90 4.56 3.33
N ALA A 604 -26.64 5.58 3.74
CA ALA A 604 -26.34 6.94 3.37
C ALA A 604 -25.12 7.43 4.18
N ARG A 605 -24.29 8.28 3.58
CA ARG A 605 -23.12 8.85 4.26
C ARG A 605 -23.47 9.55 5.57
N GLU A 606 -24.64 10.15 5.66
CA GLU A 606 -25.17 10.83 6.85
C GLU A 606 -25.48 9.84 8.01
N GLU A 607 -25.66 8.56 7.70
CA GLU A 607 -25.89 7.51 8.70
C GLU A 607 -24.60 6.95 9.31
N ILE A 608 -23.49 7.08 8.60
CA ILE A 608 -22.21 6.47 8.98
C ILE A 608 -21.11 7.48 9.35
N TYR A 609 -21.21 8.72 8.87
CA TYR A 609 -20.21 9.74 9.14
C TYR A 609 -20.83 10.98 9.80
N SER A 610 -20.33 11.31 10.98
CA SER A 610 -20.77 12.52 11.71
C SER A 610 -20.38 13.83 11.04
N LYS A 611 -19.25 13.83 10.33
CA LYS A 611 -18.68 14.97 9.58
C LYS A 611 -18.02 14.45 8.30
N PHE A 612 -18.28 15.11 7.19
CA PHE A 612 -17.74 14.74 5.86
C PHE A 612 -17.79 15.92 4.90
N ASP A 613 -17.00 15.83 3.79
CA ASP A 613 -17.13 16.75 2.65
C ASP A 613 -18.20 16.21 1.67
N PRO A 614 -19.37 16.86 1.54
CA PRO A 614 -20.44 16.39 0.68
C PRO A 614 -20.11 16.41 -0.83
N ASN A 615 -19.05 17.12 -1.24
CA ASN A 615 -18.60 17.15 -2.63
C ASN A 615 -17.70 15.95 -2.98
N MET A 616 -17.05 15.37 -1.99
CA MET A 616 -16.09 14.27 -2.18
C MET A 616 -16.70 12.92 -1.88
N ILE A 617 -17.36 12.79 -0.72
CA ILE A 617 -17.85 11.52 -0.21
C ILE A 617 -19.06 11.03 -1.03
N PRO A 618 -19.16 9.72 -1.37
CA PRO A 618 -20.31 9.14 -2.05
C PRO A 618 -21.63 9.39 -1.30
N ASP A 619 -22.75 9.35 -2.00
CA ASP A 619 -24.06 9.54 -1.38
C ASP A 619 -24.54 8.29 -0.66
N LEU A 620 -24.22 7.09 -1.21
CA LEU A 620 -24.59 5.79 -0.67
C LEU A 620 -23.40 4.84 -0.68
N PHE A 621 -23.33 3.98 0.35
CA PHE A 621 -22.42 2.86 0.46
C PHE A 621 -23.24 1.57 0.44
N VAL A 622 -22.93 0.69 -0.51
CA VAL A 622 -23.58 -0.60 -0.68
C VAL A 622 -22.70 -1.66 -0.02
N THR A 623 -23.27 -2.42 0.91
CA THR A 623 -22.55 -3.53 1.56
C THR A 623 -23.20 -4.86 1.19
N ASN A 624 -22.39 -5.86 0.87
CA ASN A 624 -22.82 -7.16 0.42
C ASN A 624 -22.84 -8.20 1.55
N ASN A 625 -23.61 -9.26 1.33
CA ASN A 625 -23.55 -10.48 2.11
C ASN A 625 -22.31 -11.31 1.75
N ASP A 626 -21.99 -12.29 2.62
CA ASP A 626 -20.93 -13.28 2.34
C ASP A 626 -21.20 -14.00 1.02
N GLY A 627 -20.16 -14.22 0.24
CA GLY A 627 -20.24 -14.79 -1.10
C GLY A 627 -20.39 -13.77 -2.24
N TYR A 628 -20.71 -12.51 -1.92
CA TYR A 628 -20.95 -11.46 -2.91
C TYR A 628 -20.00 -10.26 -2.69
N ARG A 629 -19.58 -9.66 -3.80
CA ARG A 629 -18.73 -8.47 -3.81
C ARG A 629 -19.03 -7.63 -5.05
N VAL A 630 -18.85 -6.32 -4.97
CA VAL A 630 -18.89 -5.45 -6.16
C VAL A 630 -17.89 -5.93 -7.21
N SER A 631 -18.28 -5.91 -8.48
CA SER A 631 -17.39 -6.29 -9.58
C SER A 631 -16.27 -5.25 -9.79
N TRP A 632 -15.16 -5.71 -10.36
CA TRP A 632 -14.14 -4.80 -10.88
C TRP A 632 -14.68 -3.91 -12.00
N GLN A 633 -15.67 -4.42 -12.78
CA GLN A 633 -16.30 -3.64 -13.83
C GLN A 633 -16.99 -2.39 -13.26
N THR A 634 -17.86 -2.56 -12.25
CA THR A 634 -18.48 -1.42 -11.57
C THR A 634 -17.46 -0.45 -10.97
N SER A 635 -16.41 -0.96 -10.31
CA SER A 635 -15.39 -0.12 -9.68
C SER A 635 -14.71 0.82 -10.68
N LEU A 636 -14.69 0.45 -11.96
CA LEU A 636 -14.05 1.16 -13.07
C LEU A 636 -15.06 1.81 -14.04
N GLY A 637 -16.33 1.86 -13.69
CA GLY A 637 -17.37 2.41 -14.55
C GLY A 637 -17.74 1.53 -15.75
N GLY A 638 -17.45 0.24 -15.69
CA GLY A 638 -17.88 -0.75 -16.67
C GLY A 638 -19.33 -1.16 -16.45
N ILE A 639 -20.02 -1.49 -17.56
CA ILE A 639 -21.43 -1.88 -17.56
C ILE A 639 -21.56 -3.21 -18.34
N PRO A 640 -21.14 -4.34 -17.74
CA PRO A 640 -21.27 -5.64 -18.39
C PRO A 640 -22.74 -6.04 -18.54
N LYS A 641 -22.99 -7.01 -19.43
CA LYS A 641 -24.36 -7.46 -19.74
C LYS A 641 -25.05 -8.13 -18.54
N ASN A 642 -24.27 -8.92 -17.78
CA ASN A 642 -24.81 -9.72 -16.70
C ASN A 642 -24.81 -8.91 -15.40
N LEU A 643 -25.87 -9.05 -14.61
CA LEU A 643 -26.00 -8.39 -13.32
C LEU A 643 -25.16 -9.07 -12.23
N LEU A 644 -25.09 -10.40 -12.31
CA LEU A 644 -24.26 -11.24 -11.44
C LEU A 644 -23.37 -12.12 -12.29
N GLU A 645 -22.13 -12.32 -11.84
CA GLU A 645 -21.17 -13.20 -12.51
C GLU A 645 -20.43 -14.06 -11.49
N PRO A 646 -20.27 -15.37 -11.74
CA PRO A 646 -19.48 -16.23 -10.88
C PRO A 646 -18.00 -15.81 -10.93
N ASN A 647 -17.39 -15.68 -9.77
CA ASN A 647 -15.97 -15.37 -9.65
C ASN A 647 -15.12 -16.64 -9.90
N LYS A 648 -14.48 -16.71 -11.05
CA LYS A 648 -13.57 -17.80 -11.43
C LYS A 648 -12.10 -17.44 -11.29
N GLU A 649 -11.82 -16.27 -10.74
CA GLU A 649 -10.47 -15.72 -10.60
C GLU A 649 -9.76 -16.30 -9.36
N VAL A 650 -8.45 -16.18 -9.36
CA VAL A 650 -7.61 -16.53 -8.20
C VAL A 650 -7.88 -15.61 -7.00
N TRP A 651 -8.22 -14.35 -7.26
CA TRP A 651 -8.64 -13.39 -6.23
C TRP A 651 -10.03 -13.78 -5.70
N SER A 652 -10.06 -14.55 -4.63
CA SER A 652 -11.20 -15.39 -4.22
C SER A 652 -11.76 -15.11 -2.84
N GLY A 653 -10.97 -14.61 -1.92
CA GLY A 653 -11.41 -13.98 -0.69
C GLY A 653 -11.37 -12.47 -0.83
N ASP A 654 -12.32 -11.77 -0.21
CA ASP A 654 -12.32 -10.30 -0.23
C ASP A 654 -13.04 -9.74 1.00
N HIS A 655 -12.88 -8.46 1.23
CA HIS A 655 -13.50 -7.68 2.28
C HIS A 655 -14.13 -6.39 1.73
N CYS A 656 -13.68 -5.93 0.56
CA CYS A 656 -14.16 -4.73 -0.10
C CYS A 656 -15.64 -4.88 -0.46
N SER A 657 -16.45 -3.89 -0.14
CA SER A 657 -17.91 -3.89 -0.26
C SER A 657 -18.64 -5.01 0.52
N VAL A 658 -17.96 -5.84 1.31
CA VAL A 658 -18.62 -6.75 2.25
C VAL A 658 -19.02 -5.98 3.51
N ASP A 659 -20.15 -6.38 4.12
CA ASP A 659 -20.65 -5.69 5.30
C ASP A 659 -19.65 -5.76 6.47
N PRO A 660 -19.30 -4.64 7.11
CA PRO A 660 -18.36 -4.59 8.23
C PRO A 660 -18.70 -5.51 9.40
N GLU A 661 -19.98 -5.89 9.58
CA GLU A 661 -20.39 -6.85 10.60
C GLU A 661 -19.96 -8.30 10.27
N ILE A 662 -19.72 -8.59 8.98
CA ILE A 662 -19.26 -9.90 8.52
C ILE A 662 -17.72 -9.97 8.61
N VAL A 663 -17.04 -8.92 8.21
CA VAL A 663 -15.56 -8.89 8.07
C VAL A 663 -14.90 -8.16 9.25
N LYS A 664 -15.22 -8.54 10.47
CA LYS A 664 -14.57 -7.98 11.66
C LYS A 664 -13.10 -8.42 11.74
N GLY A 665 -12.22 -7.47 12.02
CA GLY A 665 -10.83 -7.72 12.36
C GLY A 665 -10.65 -8.24 13.79
N ILE A 666 -9.40 -8.33 14.24
CA ILE A 666 -9.05 -8.75 15.60
C ILE A 666 -8.58 -7.56 16.43
N PHE A 667 -8.82 -7.62 17.74
CA PHE A 667 -8.22 -6.72 18.70
C PHE A 667 -7.80 -7.51 19.95
N PHE A 668 -6.51 -7.44 20.26
CA PHE A 668 -5.94 -7.96 21.51
C PHE A 668 -5.20 -6.83 22.22
N ILE A 669 -5.24 -6.89 23.55
CA ILE A 669 -4.40 -6.08 24.43
C ILE A 669 -3.98 -6.93 25.62
N ASN A 670 -2.71 -6.82 26.07
CA ASN A 670 -2.14 -7.63 27.15
C ASN A 670 -2.59 -7.20 28.55
N ARG A 671 -3.77 -6.56 28.67
CA ARG A 671 -4.45 -6.25 29.94
C ARG A 671 -5.95 -6.52 29.83
N LYS A 672 -6.62 -6.69 30.97
CA LYS A 672 -8.07 -6.78 31.01
C LYS A 672 -8.68 -5.39 30.83
N LEU A 673 -9.64 -5.26 29.91
CA LEU A 673 -10.41 -4.03 29.72
C LEU A 673 -11.66 -4.07 30.60
N ALA A 674 -11.94 -2.96 31.26
CA ALA A 674 -13.14 -2.79 32.08
C ALA A 674 -14.41 -2.60 31.22
N THR A 675 -14.30 -2.06 30.01
CA THR A 675 -15.45 -1.84 29.12
C THR A 675 -15.89 -3.13 28.44
N ASN A 676 -17.23 -3.31 28.28
CA ASN A 676 -17.80 -4.40 27.48
C ASN A 676 -18.15 -3.99 26.04
N ARG A 677 -17.93 -2.73 25.67
CA ARG A 677 -18.18 -2.24 24.32
C ARG A 677 -17.28 -2.96 23.30
N ALA A 678 -17.85 -3.32 22.14
CA ALA A 678 -17.03 -3.80 21.01
C ALA A 678 -16.08 -2.68 20.56
N PRO A 679 -14.79 -2.95 20.40
CA PRO A 679 -13.83 -1.96 19.92
C PRO A 679 -14.12 -1.60 18.46
N TYR A 680 -13.94 -0.33 18.16
CA TYR A 680 -13.91 0.22 16.80
C TYR A 680 -12.48 0.65 16.46
N ILE A 681 -12.08 0.55 15.21
CA ILE A 681 -10.68 0.78 14.83
C ILE A 681 -10.14 2.18 15.22
N ALA A 682 -10.99 3.21 15.24
CA ALA A 682 -10.63 4.54 15.72
C ALA A 682 -10.25 4.60 17.21
N ASP A 683 -10.70 3.63 18.02
CA ASP A 683 -10.44 3.59 19.46
C ASP A 683 -8.96 3.36 19.79
N VAL A 684 -8.22 2.80 18.85
CA VAL A 684 -6.78 2.55 19.01
C VAL A 684 -6.01 3.85 19.22
N TYR A 685 -6.38 4.89 18.49
CA TYR A 685 -5.75 6.22 18.60
C TYR A 685 -5.74 6.78 20.04
N PRO A 686 -6.90 7.03 20.67
CA PRO A 686 -6.92 7.55 22.05
C PRO A 686 -6.41 6.52 23.06
N THR A 687 -6.53 5.21 22.80
CA THR A 687 -6.01 4.16 23.68
C THR A 687 -4.48 4.14 23.73
N VAL A 688 -3.82 4.29 22.59
CA VAL A 688 -2.35 4.39 22.52
C VAL A 688 -1.86 5.66 23.21
N LEU A 689 -2.45 6.82 22.90
CA LEU A 689 -2.05 8.10 23.49
C LEU A 689 -2.30 8.13 25.01
N GLY A 690 -3.46 7.65 25.46
CA GLY A 690 -3.78 7.55 26.89
C GLY A 690 -2.81 6.64 27.64
N THR A 691 -2.44 5.50 27.05
CA THR A 691 -1.43 4.60 27.62
C THR A 691 -0.04 5.24 27.71
N LEU A 692 0.35 6.09 26.74
CA LEU A 692 1.59 6.84 26.76
C LEU A 692 1.55 8.10 27.66
N GLY A 693 0.39 8.42 28.24
CA GLY A 693 0.19 9.65 29.02
C GLY A 693 0.19 10.92 28.16
N VAL A 694 -0.13 10.81 26.88
CA VAL A 694 -0.18 11.92 25.94
C VAL A 694 -1.63 12.33 25.70
N LYS A 695 -1.89 13.64 25.77
CA LYS A 695 -3.22 14.20 25.52
C LYS A 695 -3.58 14.07 24.04
N VAL A 696 -4.81 13.64 23.75
CA VAL A 696 -5.39 13.68 22.39
C VAL A 696 -5.46 15.14 21.91
N PRO A 697 -4.82 15.50 20.78
CA PRO A 697 -4.64 16.90 20.37
C PRO A 697 -5.89 17.55 19.74
N TYR A 698 -6.90 16.77 19.37
CA TYR A 698 -8.13 17.24 18.73
C TYR A 698 -9.29 16.25 18.97
N GLU A 699 -10.51 16.64 18.58
CA GLU A 699 -11.68 15.79 18.68
C GLU A 699 -11.55 14.57 17.75
N VAL A 700 -11.63 13.37 18.30
CA VAL A 700 -11.59 12.09 17.58
C VAL A 700 -12.93 11.37 17.69
N ASP A 701 -13.19 10.44 16.76
CA ASP A 701 -14.40 9.60 16.79
C ASP A 701 -14.19 8.34 17.66
N GLY A 702 -12.93 8.01 17.95
CA GLY A 702 -12.55 6.89 18.81
C GLY A 702 -12.67 7.21 20.30
N VAL A 703 -12.84 6.17 21.11
CA VAL A 703 -12.93 6.24 22.57
C VAL A 703 -11.83 5.39 23.20
N GLU A 704 -11.15 5.92 24.22
CA GLU A 704 -10.11 5.19 24.94
C GLU A 704 -10.66 3.90 25.57
N LEU A 705 -10.01 2.77 25.28
CA LEU A 705 -10.33 1.45 25.83
C LEU A 705 -9.62 1.27 27.18
N LYS A 706 -10.37 1.33 28.28
CA LYS A 706 -9.88 1.19 29.66
C LYS A 706 -10.26 -0.14 30.28
#